data_d598bb636ca63f8511e4ef3a46d1c2a2
#
_entry.id   d598bb636ca63f8511e4ef3a46d1c2a2
#
_cell.length_a   1.000
_cell.length_b   1.000
_cell.length_c   1.000
_cell.angle_alpha   90.00
_cell.angle_beta   90.00
_cell.angle_gamma   90.00
#
_symmetry.space_group_name_H-M   'P 1'
#
loop_
_entity.id
_entity.type
_entity.pdbx_description
1 polymer ?
#
loop_
_entity_poly.entity_id
_entity_poly.type
_entity_poly.pdbx_seq_one_letter_code
_entity_poly.pdbx_strand_id
1 'polypeptide(L)'
;MAGECSSKEVQRLLEAITSSDVVEIRVQLLTKLGESDVYDKSDLASLIASLTMFWEDFTCLDISQCMLNKIILHVAAKKIESDISGCLGHFLSLGIKASIWCGKHLNMTLMSTEESEEEEHSNLFFQMLLDLLRYSAACFSALARYPISDAKELMDIVEKCTFEQLNLAKNSISEIKRMNAFGLEVMKAAQLVLDAVIRLCKVYSDSVNLDFVYASAENGGKSMDCEEADKANHVVSIIKCTVKQFCDLGVLAANDGGSLVTLLNSSWKGVVTLLQLGKGAFATKLNVADILLMLVSLASDSLRCAAESWFSLLTERVSVSEAKRIFLPVKFYLINAVRISSQYPCQAFSAYKEIALCVLIISTFRILLSKEELLTSASEVLVELLEPISVHLLNSFLNSAQLKQEDKFLILNWLFDENDLSFVAVDLSNGTEATQKDAIFSLSSDNMHGARMLVLGRVSLFLNLLKSAPDLENDVRLGIARKLGWLLDVLVDEDVYSSCLTLQIPTPYGPGKTPEVAYQSMFFSILHALKTFMISVSSSVAWSEVESFLITNIFHPHFLCWEIVMELWCFLVRHAGADMVNDIVEKLCALLSYVASSESVLVPCSGLRKIARSICMLLKHVSQPTVDQVYNTIVGSNRSHSSQSSSIMLVALLMEGFPLNLLSHKTRSVATQRILKEYFQFMESFADASSRDCSSGVFGAPVFALSAALQSLQVSVSDIDMKTLGFLVSLIQRYRETVENLTKDHHRKLLSETLSIISNVKHLYTSDGMEEVIFELQNLFISGPAVSDPQLYECKPNLATFMAGFGHTELAENDDNGSTKRSAVLELYHMLLSEQHWAFVHLAMETFGYFAARTSCSQLWRFVPQNAALSFDLDLGDEANEERFLAELKVFLEKERALLTMTPSSDQCQLLIQEGEILKQVIQKYQNTDLGAVGCEEMCRDVENQPRKRRKLPDGITQGVELLQSGLKVISDGIPHLEQNHFDHAGLHNKFLTHFLHLEELIGQLVGLAASV
;
A
#
# COMPACT_ATOMS: atom_id res chain seq x y z
N MET A 1 -37.88 58.33 -44.92
CA MET A 1 -39.23 57.93 -45.47
C MET A 1 -39.52 56.41 -45.39
N ALA A 2 -38.62 55.52 -45.68
CA ALA A 2 -38.86 54.06 -45.51
C ALA A 2 -38.98 53.63 -44.04
N GLY A 3 -38.19 54.22 -43.12
CA GLY A 3 -38.19 53.87 -41.69
C GLY A 3 -39.44 54.36 -40.94
N GLU A 4 -39.97 55.54 -41.25
CA GLU A 4 -41.19 56.08 -40.63
C GLU A 4 -42.48 55.32 -41.01
N CYS A 5 -42.50 54.70 -42.22
CA CYS A 5 -43.65 53.89 -42.65
C CYS A 5 -43.66 52.55 -41.91
N SER A 6 -42.48 51.98 -41.61
CA SER A 6 -42.31 50.69 -40.89
C SER A 6 -42.70 50.84 -39.41
N SER A 7 -42.29 51.91 -38.70
CA SER A 7 -42.61 52.13 -37.27
C SER A 7 -44.11 52.28 -37.04
N LYS A 8 -44.85 52.99 -37.92
CA LYS A 8 -46.30 53.12 -37.82
C LYS A 8 -47.02 51.80 -38.06
N GLU A 9 -46.46 50.89 -38.88
CA GLU A 9 -47.07 49.60 -39.16
C GLU A 9 -46.85 48.63 -37.94
N VAL A 10 -45.68 48.62 -37.30
CA VAL A 10 -45.42 47.90 -36.05
C VAL A 10 -46.36 48.34 -34.92
N GLN A 11 -46.53 49.67 -34.74
CA GLN A 11 -47.45 50.19 -33.72
C GLN A 11 -48.91 49.84 -33.99
N ARG A 12 -49.38 49.88 -35.23
CA ARG A 12 -50.74 49.43 -35.62
C ARG A 12 -50.95 47.94 -35.35
N LEU A 13 -49.92 47.12 -35.60
CA LEU A 13 -50.02 45.70 -35.31
C LEU A 13 -50.08 45.44 -33.80
N LEU A 14 -49.28 46.15 -32.99
CA LEU A 14 -49.33 46.07 -31.53
C LEU A 14 -50.66 46.52 -30.96
N GLU A 15 -51.27 47.60 -31.46
CA GLU A 15 -52.61 48.06 -31.10
C GLU A 15 -53.65 47.01 -31.47
N ALA A 16 -53.53 46.41 -32.69
CA ALA A 16 -54.46 45.37 -33.14
C ALA A 16 -54.38 44.10 -32.30
N ILE A 17 -53.16 43.69 -31.85
CA ILE A 17 -52.96 42.56 -30.93
C ILE A 17 -53.59 42.84 -29.58
N THR A 18 -53.37 44.09 -29.03
CA THR A 18 -53.94 44.50 -27.73
C THR A 18 -55.47 44.56 -27.76
N SER A 19 -56.04 44.98 -28.86
CA SER A 19 -57.55 45.15 -29.01
C SER A 19 -58.26 43.85 -29.41
N SER A 20 -57.53 42.73 -29.72
CA SER A 20 -58.13 41.49 -30.09
C SER A 20 -58.35 40.57 -28.89
N ASP A 21 -59.55 40.08 -28.63
CA ASP A 21 -59.87 39.10 -27.58
C ASP A 21 -59.73 37.66 -28.09
N VAL A 22 -59.43 37.43 -29.40
CA VAL A 22 -59.34 36.12 -30.02
C VAL A 22 -57.87 35.73 -30.12
N VAL A 23 -57.49 34.60 -29.48
CA VAL A 23 -56.07 34.15 -29.37
C VAL A 23 -55.50 33.83 -30.75
N GLU A 24 -56.32 33.18 -31.66
CA GLU A 24 -55.88 32.81 -33.00
C GLU A 24 -55.54 34.03 -33.86
N ILE A 25 -56.27 35.14 -33.68
CA ILE A 25 -55.99 36.40 -34.36
C ILE A 25 -54.71 37.01 -33.83
N ARG A 26 -54.50 37.01 -32.49
CA ARG A 26 -53.24 37.40 -31.81
C ARG A 26 -52.06 36.65 -32.38
N VAL A 27 -52.17 35.30 -32.51
CA VAL A 27 -51.15 34.43 -33.05
C VAL A 27 -50.77 34.83 -34.50
N GLN A 28 -51.75 35.06 -35.38
CA GLN A 28 -51.53 35.48 -36.73
C GLN A 28 -50.83 36.86 -36.84
N LEU A 29 -51.28 37.79 -36.04
CA LEU A 29 -50.69 39.14 -35.98
C LEU A 29 -49.26 39.14 -35.43
N LEU A 30 -48.98 38.33 -34.41
CA LEU A 30 -47.62 38.12 -33.89
C LEU A 30 -46.69 37.47 -34.89
N THR A 31 -47.20 36.52 -35.67
CA THR A 31 -46.41 35.86 -36.76
C THR A 31 -45.98 36.89 -37.79
N LYS A 32 -46.96 37.74 -38.26
CA LYS A 32 -46.66 38.85 -39.17
C LYS A 32 -45.70 39.88 -38.61
N LEU A 33 -45.80 40.17 -37.32
CA LEU A 33 -44.89 41.05 -36.59
C LEU A 33 -43.45 40.48 -36.55
N GLY A 34 -43.31 39.17 -36.39
CA GLY A 34 -42.02 38.46 -36.43
C GLY A 34 -41.34 38.39 -37.81
N GLU A 35 -42.14 38.52 -38.90
CA GLU A 35 -41.63 38.56 -40.29
C GLU A 35 -41.09 39.93 -40.69
N SER A 36 -41.40 40.98 -39.93
CA SER A 36 -40.92 42.32 -40.20
C SER A 36 -39.42 42.48 -39.84
N ASP A 37 -38.60 42.90 -40.81
CA ASP A 37 -37.10 42.93 -40.61
C ASP A 37 -36.55 44.32 -40.26
N VAL A 38 -37.39 45.39 -40.21
CA VAL A 38 -36.94 46.77 -39.98
C VAL A 38 -37.49 47.30 -38.68
N TYR A 39 -36.61 47.35 -37.62
CA TYR A 39 -36.97 48.03 -36.38
C TYR A 39 -35.91 49.05 -36.01
N ASP A 40 -36.32 50.26 -35.63
CA ASP A 40 -35.47 51.19 -34.90
C ASP A 40 -35.34 50.73 -33.43
N LYS A 41 -34.30 51.16 -32.71
CA LYS A 41 -34.05 50.78 -31.32
C LYS A 41 -35.21 51.11 -30.37
N SER A 42 -35.90 52.21 -30.56
CA SER A 42 -37.06 52.58 -29.76
C SER A 42 -38.26 51.67 -30.05
N ASP A 43 -38.46 51.28 -31.27
CA ASP A 43 -39.54 50.38 -31.72
C ASP A 43 -39.29 48.97 -31.17
N LEU A 44 -38.05 48.51 -31.17
CA LEU A 44 -37.66 47.20 -30.62
C LEU A 44 -37.92 47.15 -29.11
N ALA A 45 -37.57 48.19 -28.34
CA ALA A 45 -37.87 48.27 -26.90
C ALA A 45 -39.37 48.20 -26.63
N SER A 46 -40.18 48.99 -27.37
CA SER A 46 -41.63 48.99 -27.28
C SER A 46 -42.25 47.64 -27.66
N LEU A 47 -41.72 47.01 -28.70
CA LEU A 47 -42.16 45.68 -29.14
C LEU A 47 -41.92 44.63 -27.99
N ILE A 48 -40.72 44.54 -27.45
CA ILE A 48 -40.43 43.52 -26.45
C ILE A 48 -41.15 43.80 -25.11
N ALA A 49 -41.32 45.06 -24.74
CA ALA A 49 -42.16 45.44 -23.61
C ALA A 49 -43.63 44.97 -23.81
N SER A 50 -44.17 45.19 -25.00
CA SER A 50 -45.50 44.73 -25.36
C SER A 50 -45.63 43.24 -25.37
N LEU A 51 -44.62 42.50 -25.92
CA LEU A 51 -44.56 41.04 -25.88
C LEU A 51 -44.57 40.52 -24.44
N THR A 52 -43.88 41.19 -23.54
CA THR A 52 -43.85 40.84 -22.10
C THR A 52 -45.24 41.06 -21.45
N MET A 53 -45.99 42.06 -21.89
CA MET A 53 -47.37 42.31 -21.44
C MET A 53 -48.34 41.27 -21.99
N PHE A 54 -48.17 40.81 -23.23
CA PHE A 54 -49.01 39.78 -23.85
C PHE A 54 -48.74 38.40 -23.28
N TRP A 55 -47.65 38.15 -22.56
CA TRP A 55 -47.40 36.93 -21.85
C TRP A 55 -48.39 36.83 -20.67
N GLU A 56 -49.40 36.00 -20.81
CA GLU A 56 -50.43 35.84 -19.79
C GLU A 56 -50.13 34.66 -18.84
N ASP A 57 -50.59 34.77 -17.59
CA ASP A 57 -50.34 33.77 -16.51
C ASP A 57 -51.52 32.77 -16.45
N PHE A 58 -51.88 32.16 -17.59
CA PHE A 58 -52.85 31.10 -17.69
C PHE A 58 -52.25 29.71 -17.33
N THR A 59 -53.11 28.70 -17.19
CA THR A 59 -52.62 27.34 -16.97
C THR A 59 -52.03 26.75 -18.25
N CYS A 60 -51.02 25.86 -18.12
CA CYS A 60 -50.39 25.19 -19.25
C CYS A 60 -51.34 24.24 -20.02
N LEU A 61 -52.54 23.94 -19.48
CA LEU A 61 -53.54 23.10 -20.12
C LEU A 61 -54.33 23.82 -21.22
N ASP A 62 -54.25 25.16 -21.32
CA ASP A 62 -54.79 25.93 -22.41
C ASP A 62 -53.83 25.91 -23.61
N ILE A 63 -54.17 25.13 -24.65
CA ILE A 63 -53.39 24.94 -25.87
C ILE A 63 -53.21 26.27 -26.63
N SER A 64 -54.29 27.08 -26.73
CA SER A 64 -54.22 28.34 -27.46
C SER A 64 -53.25 29.33 -26.77
N GLN A 65 -53.29 29.37 -25.47
CA GLN A 65 -52.42 30.24 -24.71
C GLN A 65 -50.93 29.72 -24.77
N CYS A 66 -50.69 28.42 -24.73
CA CYS A 66 -49.34 27.84 -24.95
C CYS A 66 -48.81 28.19 -26.35
N MET A 67 -49.66 28.17 -27.38
CA MET A 67 -49.31 28.59 -28.72
C MET A 67 -48.90 30.05 -28.78
N LEU A 68 -49.67 30.91 -28.14
CA LEU A 68 -49.44 32.34 -28.06
C LEU A 68 -48.03 32.62 -27.40
N ASN A 69 -47.81 32.02 -26.26
CA ASN A 69 -46.54 32.15 -25.50
C ASN A 69 -45.34 31.63 -26.30
N LYS A 70 -45.50 30.50 -27.04
CA LYS A 70 -44.47 29.97 -27.93
C LYS A 70 -44.10 30.96 -29.05
N ILE A 71 -45.10 31.61 -29.68
CA ILE A 71 -44.86 32.56 -30.76
C ILE A 71 -44.21 33.84 -30.21
N ILE A 72 -44.59 34.30 -28.99
CA ILE A 72 -43.94 35.41 -28.32
C ILE A 72 -42.44 35.13 -28.18
N LEU A 73 -42.07 33.95 -27.68
CA LEU A 73 -40.66 33.57 -27.54
C LEU A 73 -39.94 33.47 -28.89
N HIS A 74 -40.61 32.91 -29.91
CA HIS A 74 -40.03 32.81 -31.25
C HIS A 74 -39.75 34.22 -31.84
N VAL A 75 -40.66 35.15 -31.74
CA VAL A 75 -40.50 36.55 -32.19
C VAL A 75 -39.34 37.21 -31.44
N ALA A 76 -39.31 37.09 -30.13
CA ALA A 76 -38.25 37.68 -29.28
C ALA A 76 -36.88 37.02 -29.61
N ALA A 77 -36.82 35.72 -29.75
CA ALA A 77 -35.57 34.99 -30.11
C ALA A 77 -34.99 35.44 -31.45
N LYS A 78 -35.83 35.65 -32.44
CA LYS A 78 -35.41 36.16 -33.76
C LYS A 78 -34.82 37.56 -33.73
N LYS A 79 -35.29 38.41 -32.79
CA LYS A 79 -34.84 39.80 -32.62
C LYS A 79 -33.64 39.97 -31.72
N ILE A 80 -33.28 38.98 -30.87
CA ILE A 80 -32.15 39.05 -29.94
C ILE A 80 -30.78 39.09 -30.61
N GLU A 81 -30.70 38.63 -31.87
CA GLU A 81 -29.48 38.70 -32.68
C GLU A 81 -29.14 40.08 -33.18
N SER A 82 -30.08 40.99 -33.21
CA SER A 82 -29.91 42.42 -33.62
C SER A 82 -29.19 43.23 -32.50
N ASP A 83 -28.93 44.54 -32.77
CA ASP A 83 -28.36 45.43 -31.75
C ASP A 83 -29.44 45.81 -30.72
N ILE A 84 -29.35 45.17 -29.53
CA ILE A 84 -30.30 45.32 -28.43
C ILE A 84 -29.77 46.15 -27.28
N SER A 85 -28.70 46.94 -27.47
CA SER A 85 -28.00 47.69 -26.41
C SER A 85 -28.92 48.58 -25.55
N GLY A 86 -29.95 49.16 -26.16
CA GLY A 86 -30.92 50.06 -25.48
C GLY A 86 -32.14 49.37 -24.88
N CYS A 87 -32.37 48.08 -25.16
CA CYS A 87 -33.59 47.38 -24.75
C CYS A 87 -33.31 46.01 -24.07
N LEU A 88 -32.07 45.78 -23.70
CA LEU A 88 -31.62 44.55 -23.07
C LEU A 88 -32.49 44.16 -21.85
N GLY A 89 -32.80 45.10 -20.98
CA GLY A 89 -33.64 44.88 -19.81
C GLY A 89 -35.03 44.32 -20.12
N HIS A 90 -35.63 44.71 -21.26
CA HIS A 90 -36.94 44.17 -21.69
C HIS A 90 -36.85 42.71 -22.12
N PHE A 91 -35.79 42.32 -22.86
CA PHE A 91 -35.54 40.94 -23.24
C PHE A 91 -35.34 40.05 -21.98
N LEU A 92 -34.55 40.53 -21.04
CA LEU A 92 -34.31 39.79 -19.79
C LEU A 92 -35.60 39.67 -18.95
N SER A 93 -36.42 40.71 -18.90
CA SER A 93 -37.69 40.70 -18.17
C SER A 93 -38.67 39.69 -18.75
N LEU A 94 -38.74 39.60 -20.09
CA LEU A 94 -39.51 38.53 -20.76
C LEU A 94 -38.98 37.15 -20.40
N GLY A 95 -37.66 36.97 -20.45
CA GLY A 95 -37.02 35.71 -20.07
C GLY A 95 -37.31 35.31 -18.63
N ILE A 96 -37.26 36.21 -17.69
CA ILE A 96 -37.63 36.02 -16.27
C ILE A 96 -39.08 35.52 -16.16
N LYS A 97 -40.02 36.29 -16.76
CA LYS A 97 -41.46 35.96 -16.70
C LYS A 97 -41.75 34.59 -17.27
N ALA A 98 -41.19 34.31 -18.45
CA ALA A 98 -41.32 33.00 -19.11
C ALA A 98 -40.71 31.85 -18.29
N SER A 99 -39.53 32.07 -17.69
CA SER A 99 -38.85 31.02 -16.86
C SER A 99 -39.64 30.71 -15.60
N ILE A 100 -40.19 31.69 -14.91
CA ILE A 100 -41.02 31.52 -13.73
C ILE A 100 -42.28 30.73 -14.11
N TRP A 101 -42.95 31.13 -15.22
CA TRP A 101 -44.17 30.47 -15.69
C TRP A 101 -43.93 29.00 -16.06
N CYS A 102 -42.91 28.71 -16.87
CA CYS A 102 -42.55 27.35 -17.25
C CYS A 102 -42.14 26.51 -16.05
N GLY A 103 -41.35 27.05 -15.11
CA GLY A 103 -40.99 26.32 -13.88
C GLY A 103 -42.18 25.96 -13.02
N LYS A 104 -43.19 26.87 -12.90
CA LYS A 104 -44.41 26.64 -12.15
C LYS A 104 -45.27 25.51 -12.81
N HIS A 105 -45.34 25.48 -14.14
CA HIS A 105 -46.23 24.55 -14.86
C HIS A 105 -45.55 23.25 -15.30
N LEU A 106 -44.22 23.13 -15.16
CA LEU A 106 -43.52 21.91 -15.55
C LEU A 106 -44.05 20.63 -14.85
N ASN A 107 -44.18 20.68 -13.53
CA ASN A 107 -44.71 19.55 -12.78
C ASN A 107 -46.19 19.22 -13.11
N MET A 108 -47.02 20.26 -13.36
CA MET A 108 -48.41 20.07 -13.76
C MET A 108 -48.50 19.33 -15.10
N THR A 109 -47.67 19.71 -16.08
CA THR A 109 -47.62 19.05 -17.39
C THR A 109 -47.18 17.60 -17.27
N LEU A 110 -46.16 17.34 -16.45
CA LEU A 110 -45.67 15.96 -16.23
C LEU A 110 -46.70 15.06 -15.53
N MET A 111 -47.48 15.60 -14.60
CA MET A 111 -48.56 14.84 -13.94
C MET A 111 -49.72 14.57 -14.90
N SER A 112 -50.07 15.51 -15.78
CA SER A 112 -51.16 15.30 -16.76
C SER A 112 -50.83 14.23 -17.81
N THR A 113 -49.57 14.04 -18.17
CA THR A 113 -49.11 12.96 -19.07
C THR A 113 -49.25 11.56 -18.47
N GLU A 114 -49.28 11.45 -17.15
CA GLU A 114 -49.48 10.15 -16.45
C GLU A 114 -50.95 9.76 -16.34
N GLU A 115 -51.86 10.73 -16.37
CA GLU A 115 -53.31 10.52 -16.06
C GLU A 115 -54.25 10.60 -17.25
N SER A 116 -53.85 11.17 -18.42
CA SER A 116 -54.79 11.48 -19.52
C SER A 116 -54.30 11.20 -20.92
N GLU A 117 -55.22 11.00 -21.84
CA GLU A 117 -55.03 10.84 -23.29
C GLU A 117 -54.58 12.14 -24.00
N GLU A 118 -54.31 13.25 -23.27
CA GLU A 118 -53.97 14.56 -23.86
C GLU A 118 -52.48 14.72 -24.12
N GLU A 119 -51.90 13.98 -25.07
CA GLU A 119 -50.48 14.14 -25.51
C GLU A 119 -50.20 15.49 -26.18
N GLU A 120 -51.21 16.15 -26.75
CA GLU A 120 -51.03 17.31 -27.62
C GLU A 120 -50.53 18.56 -26.86
N HIS A 121 -51.12 18.87 -25.70
CA HIS A 121 -50.72 20.02 -24.90
C HIS A 121 -49.32 19.83 -24.30
N SER A 122 -48.98 18.60 -23.90
CA SER A 122 -47.67 18.25 -23.36
C SER A 122 -46.56 18.44 -24.40
N ASN A 123 -46.82 17.99 -25.64
CA ASN A 123 -45.88 18.16 -26.74
C ASN A 123 -45.63 19.64 -27.03
N LEU A 124 -46.72 20.46 -27.01
CA LEU A 124 -46.61 21.90 -27.22
C LEU A 124 -45.85 22.59 -26.12
N PHE A 125 -46.09 22.22 -24.86
CA PHE A 125 -45.40 22.76 -23.68
C PHE A 125 -43.89 22.42 -23.74
N PHE A 126 -43.49 21.17 -24.04
CA PHE A 126 -42.10 20.79 -24.16
C PHE A 126 -41.39 21.48 -25.34
N GLN A 127 -42.07 21.71 -26.45
CA GLN A 127 -41.50 22.51 -27.54
C GLN A 127 -41.27 23.96 -27.12
N MET A 128 -42.21 24.56 -26.36
CA MET A 128 -42.06 25.89 -25.83
C MET A 128 -40.94 25.96 -24.79
N LEU A 129 -40.80 24.94 -23.93
CA LEU A 129 -39.69 24.80 -22.98
C LEU A 129 -38.34 24.79 -23.69
N LEU A 130 -38.24 24.04 -24.81
CA LEU A 130 -37.04 23.99 -25.64
C LEU A 130 -36.72 25.37 -26.23
N ASP A 131 -37.73 26.08 -26.78
CA ASP A 131 -37.54 27.42 -27.32
C ASP A 131 -37.13 28.41 -26.24
N LEU A 132 -37.67 28.31 -25.00
CA LEU A 132 -37.27 29.14 -23.87
C LEU A 132 -35.83 28.86 -23.44
N LEU A 133 -35.39 27.60 -23.34
CA LEU A 133 -33.99 27.26 -22.98
C LEU A 133 -33.02 27.79 -24.05
N ARG A 134 -33.39 27.71 -25.35
CA ARG A 134 -32.59 28.33 -26.44
C ARG A 134 -32.55 29.84 -26.31
N TYR A 135 -33.70 30.45 -26.03
CA TYR A 135 -33.82 31.90 -25.79
C TYR A 135 -32.95 32.33 -24.59
N SER A 136 -32.99 31.57 -23.51
CA SER A 136 -32.14 31.80 -22.33
C SER A 136 -30.65 31.81 -22.69
N ALA A 137 -30.21 30.83 -23.47
CA ALA A 137 -28.83 30.75 -23.95
C ALA A 137 -28.47 31.98 -24.86
N ALA A 138 -29.43 32.43 -25.69
CA ALA A 138 -29.26 33.60 -26.51
C ALA A 138 -29.19 34.91 -25.67
N CYS A 139 -29.97 35.01 -24.59
CA CYS A 139 -29.90 36.12 -23.64
C CYS A 139 -28.53 36.22 -22.99
N PHE A 140 -27.98 35.13 -22.49
CA PHE A 140 -26.61 35.11 -21.91
C PHE A 140 -25.54 35.45 -22.93
N SER A 141 -25.71 34.96 -24.16
CA SER A 141 -24.78 35.25 -25.27
C SER A 141 -24.86 36.71 -25.69
N ALA A 142 -26.04 37.30 -25.62
CA ALA A 142 -26.25 38.74 -25.88
C ALA A 142 -25.61 39.57 -24.78
N LEU A 143 -25.87 39.25 -23.50
CA LEU A 143 -25.23 39.92 -22.35
C LEU A 143 -23.70 39.94 -22.45
N ALA A 144 -23.10 38.85 -22.92
CA ALA A 144 -21.65 38.76 -23.09
C ALA A 144 -21.08 39.68 -24.20
N ARG A 145 -21.91 40.23 -25.06
CA ARG A 145 -21.50 41.19 -26.11
C ARG A 145 -21.46 42.64 -25.64
N TYR A 146 -22.12 42.93 -24.52
CA TYR A 146 -22.23 44.32 -24.02
C TYR A 146 -21.43 44.50 -22.70
N PRO A 147 -20.91 45.70 -22.43
CA PRO A 147 -20.25 46.00 -21.17
C PRO A 147 -21.23 45.94 -20.02
N ILE A 148 -20.71 45.71 -18.80
CA ILE A 148 -21.53 45.76 -17.57
C ILE A 148 -22.14 47.14 -17.42
N SER A 149 -23.45 47.24 -17.20
CA SER A 149 -24.18 48.48 -17.04
C SER A 149 -23.84 49.14 -15.73
N ASP A 150 -23.83 50.48 -15.73
CA ASP A 150 -23.71 51.28 -14.48
C ASP A 150 -25.09 51.44 -13.79
N ALA A 151 -26.18 51.09 -14.48
CA ALA A 151 -27.53 51.18 -13.92
C ALA A 151 -27.83 50.00 -12.99
N LYS A 152 -28.02 50.28 -11.70
CA LYS A 152 -28.30 49.26 -10.68
C LYS A 152 -29.54 48.41 -11.02
N GLU A 153 -30.58 49.04 -11.55
CA GLU A 153 -31.82 48.34 -11.95
C GLU A 153 -31.56 47.27 -12.99
N LEU A 154 -30.67 47.52 -13.98
CA LEU A 154 -30.32 46.53 -14.97
C LEU A 154 -29.46 45.41 -14.38
N MET A 155 -28.53 45.73 -13.47
CA MET A 155 -27.74 44.71 -12.74
C MET A 155 -28.66 43.79 -11.94
N ASP A 156 -29.65 44.29 -11.21
CA ASP A 156 -30.62 43.48 -10.46
C ASP A 156 -31.46 42.59 -11.39
N ILE A 157 -31.85 43.08 -12.59
CA ILE A 157 -32.56 42.28 -13.60
C ILE A 157 -31.66 41.14 -14.13
N VAL A 158 -30.37 41.41 -14.39
CA VAL A 158 -29.40 40.39 -14.84
C VAL A 158 -29.21 39.30 -13.79
N GLU A 159 -29.07 39.64 -12.51
CA GLU A 159 -28.96 38.70 -11.43
C GLU A 159 -30.20 37.81 -11.31
N LYS A 160 -31.38 38.43 -11.32
CA LYS A 160 -32.66 37.69 -11.28
C LYS A 160 -32.83 36.81 -12.50
N CYS A 161 -32.52 37.30 -13.70
CA CYS A 161 -32.55 36.52 -14.93
C CYS A 161 -31.65 35.31 -14.85
N THR A 162 -30.40 35.49 -14.36
CA THR A 162 -29.47 34.40 -14.19
C THR A 162 -30.01 33.34 -13.23
N PHE A 163 -30.57 33.73 -12.08
CA PHE A 163 -31.16 32.82 -11.12
C PHE A 163 -32.33 32.02 -11.71
N GLU A 164 -33.32 32.71 -12.32
CA GLU A 164 -34.55 32.04 -12.80
C GLU A 164 -34.28 31.12 -14.00
N GLN A 165 -33.42 31.51 -14.92
CA GLN A 165 -33.06 30.67 -16.08
C GLN A 165 -32.23 29.48 -15.70
N LEU A 166 -31.27 29.60 -14.79
CA LEU A 166 -30.51 28.47 -14.28
C LEU A 166 -31.38 27.52 -13.44
N ASN A 167 -32.31 28.06 -12.65
CA ASN A 167 -33.26 27.27 -11.90
C ASN A 167 -34.20 26.46 -12.79
N LEU A 168 -34.71 27.10 -13.86
CA LEU A 168 -35.50 26.38 -14.87
C LEU A 168 -34.70 25.28 -15.54
N ALA A 169 -33.46 25.56 -15.96
CA ALA A 169 -32.57 24.57 -16.57
C ALA A 169 -32.35 23.38 -15.63
N LYS A 170 -32.08 23.65 -14.32
CA LYS A 170 -31.92 22.60 -13.29
C LYS A 170 -33.22 21.77 -13.15
N ASN A 171 -34.36 22.42 -12.99
CA ASN A 171 -35.64 21.71 -12.81
C ASN A 171 -36.02 20.92 -14.07
N SER A 172 -35.70 21.41 -15.26
CA SER A 172 -35.91 20.67 -16.51
C SER A 172 -35.03 19.42 -16.57
N ILE A 173 -33.77 19.55 -16.14
CA ILE A 173 -32.84 18.41 -16.08
C ILE A 173 -33.27 17.36 -15.06
N SER A 174 -33.79 17.77 -13.88
CA SER A 174 -34.26 16.81 -12.87
C SER A 174 -35.40 15.92 -13.36
N GLU A 175 -36.22 16.41 -14.27
CA GLU A 175 -37.41 15.74 -14.78
C GLU A 175 -37.23 15.07 -16.16
N ILE A 176 -36.02 15.04 -16.70
CA ILE A 176 -35.73 14.55 -18.06
C ILE A 176 -36.27 13.14 -18.32
N LYS A 177 -36.18 12.23 -17.35
CA LYS A 177 -36.64 10.84 -17.50
C LYS A 177 -38.15 10.72 -17.72
N ARG A 178 -38.89 11.73 -17.28
CA ARG A 178 -40.34 11.80 -17.44
C ARG A 178 -40.78 12.49 -18.74
N MET A 179 -39.83 13.13 -19.47
CA MET A 179 -40.15 13.87 -20.69
C MET A 179 -40.14 13.00 -21.97
N ASN A 180 -40.03 11.67 -21.88
CA ASN A 180 -40.06 10.74 -23.00
C ASN A 180 -39.16 11.19 -24.20
N ALA A 181 -39.73 11.40 -25.38
CA ALA A 181 -39.03 11.77 -26.60
C ALA A 181 -38.29 13.12 -26.53
N PHE A 182 -38.74 14.06 -25.70
CA PHE A 182 -38.16 15.40 -25.57
C PHE A 182 -36.94 15.46 -24.63
N GLY A 183 -36.75 14.46 -23.74
CA GLY A 183 -35.72 14.51 -22.72
C GLY A 183 -34.32 14.79 -23.24
N LEU A 184 -33.93 14.17 -24.36
CA LEU A 184 -32.61 14.38 -24.96
C LEU A 184 -32.42 15.79 -25.54
N GLU A 185 -33.45 16.35 -26.15
CA GLU A 185 -33.39 17.71 -26.71
C GLU A 185 -33.39 18.77 -25.62
N VAL A 186 -34.18 18.57 -24.56
CA VAL A 186 -34.19 19.42 -23.36
C VAL A 186 -32.83 19.40 -22.68
N MET A 187 -32.20 18.22 -22.58
CA MET A 187 -30.83 18.11 -22.06
C MET A 187 -29.86 18.95 -22.88
N LYS A 188 -29.86 18.84 -24.20
CA LYS A 188 -28.99 19.61 -25.09
C LYS A 188 -29.25 21.11 -24.97
N ALA A 189 -30.50 21.53 -24.90
CA ALA A 189 -30.87 22.95 -24.78
C ALA A 189 -30.45 23.50 -23.42
N ALA A 190 -30.66 22.74 -22.32
CA ALA A 190 -30.16 23.11 -20.99
C ALA A 190 -28.63 23.22 -20.96
N GLN A 191 -27.91 22.31 -21.62
CA GLN A 191 -26.45 22.38 -21.75
C GLN A 191 -26.01 23.70 -22.43
N LEU A 192 -26.71 24.14 -23.49
CA LEU A 192 -26.39 25.42 -24.13
C LEU A 192 -26.54 26.61 -23.16
N VAL A 193 -27.56 26.57 -22.26
CA VAL A 193 -27.73 27.60 -21.22
C VAL A 193 -26.53 27.61 -20.27
N LEU A 194 -26.11 26.41 -19.80
CA LEU A 194 -24.97 26.26 -18.90
C LEU A 194 -23.67 26.76 -19.54
N ASP A 195 -23.44 26.43 -20.80
CA ASP A 195 -22.25 26.89 -21.54
C ASP A 195 -22.29 28.41 -21.79
N ALA A 196 -23.44 28.98 -22.04
CA ALA A 196 -23.60 30.43 -22.26
C ALA A 196 -23.35 31.23 -20.99
N VAL A 197 -23.83 30.76 -19.83
CA VAL A 197 -23.59 31.46 -18.56
C VAL A 197 -22.12 31.38 -18.11
N ILE A 198 -21.42 30.27 -18.37
CA ILE A 198 -19.96 30.20 -18.11
C ILE A 198 -19.22 31.22 -18.99
N ARG A 199 -19.59 31.35 -20.26
CA ARG A 199 -19.01 32.39 -21.14
C ARG A 199 -19.28 33.79 -20.63
N LEU A 200 -20.51 34.09 -20.21
CA LEU A 200 -20.87 35.37 -19.59
C LEU A 200 -19.99 35.67 -18.38
N CYS A 201 -19.89 34.70 -17.44
CA CYS A 201 -19.06 34.86 -16.25
C CYS A 201 -17.58 35.15 -16.58
N LYS A 202 -17.04 34.49 -17.62
CA LYS A 202 -15.68 34.76 -18.13
C LYS A 202 -15.54 36.21 -18.61
N VAL A 203 -16.41 36.64 -19.54
CA VAL A 203 -16.37 37.97 -20.12
C VAL A 203 -16.52 39.04 -19.03
N TYR A 204 -17.46 38.85 -18.11
CA TYR A 204 -17.68 39.79 -16.99
C TYR A 204 -16.48 39.82 -16.01
N SER A 205 -15.89 38.65 -15.71
CA SER A 205 -14.69 38.57 -14.88
C SER A 205 -13.47 39.26 -15.52
N ASP A 206 -13.33 39.17 -16.85
CA ASP A 206 -12.23 39.78 -17.61
C ASP A 206 -12.43 41.33 -17.73
N SER A 207 -13.68 41.81 -17.65
CA SER A 207 -14.02 43.26 -17.75
C SER A 207 -13.85 44.03 -16.45
N VAL A 208 -13.75 43.34 -15.31
CA VAL A 208 -13.67 43.92 -13.96
C VAL A 208 -12.42 43.43 -13.24
N ASN A 209 -11.69 44.33 -12.60
CA ASN A 209 -10.56 43.93 -11.78
C ASN A 209 -11.04 43.44 -10.41
N LEU A 210 -11.20 42.11 -10.26
CA LEU A 210 -11.65 41.47 -9.02
C LEU A 210 -10.64 41.59 -7.86
N ASP A 211 -9.36 41.85 -8.14
CA ASP A 211 -8.32 42.03 -7.11
C ASP A 211 -8.59 43.30 -6.23
N PHE A 212 -9.35 44.27 -6.72
CA PHE A 212 -9.77 45.45 -5.93
C PHE A 212 -10.75 45.13 -4.79
N VAL A 213 -11.53 44.04 -4.93
CA VAL A 213 -12.45 43.61 -3.86
C VAL A 213 -11.68 43.10 -2.64
N TYR A 214 -10.45 42.62 -2.83
CA TYR A 214 -9.54 42.16 -1.78
C TYR A 214 -8.91 43.36 -1.01
N ALA A 215 -8.42 44.34 -1.76
CA ALA A 215 -7.64 45.42 -1.17
C ALA A 215 -8.49 46.34 -0.26
N SER A 216 -9.78 46.41 -0.49
CA SER A 216 -10.69 47.23 0.32
C SER A 216 -11.09 46.62 1.66
N ALA A 217 -10.94 45.28 1.82
CA ALA A 217 -11.24 44.59 3.08
C ALA A 217 -10.10 44.70 4.11
N GLU A 218 -8.85 44.83 3.66
CA GLU A 218 -7.66 44.84 4.53
C GLU A 218 -7.11 46.24 4.82
N ASN A 219 -7.31 47.20 3.94
CA ASN A 219 -6.75 48.56 4.07
C ASN A 219 -7.84 49.63 3.99
N GLY A 220 -8.43 49.97 5.13
CA GLY A 220 -9.37 51.07 5.27
C GLY A 220 -8.77 52.44 4.95
N GLY A 221 -8.61 52.80 3.67
CA GLY A 221 -8.05 54.09 3.39
C GLY A 221 -7.69 54.46 1.95
N LYS A 222 -8.47 54.10 0.94
CA LYS A 222 -8.48 54.83 -0.35
C LYS A 222 -9.91 54.90 -0.86
N SER A 223 -10.37 56.13 -1.17
CA SER A 223 -11.63 56.44 -1.81
C SER A 223 -11.69 55.67 -3.14
N MET A 224 -12.42 54.59 -3.16
CA MET A 224 -12.76 53.82 -4.36
C MET A 224 -13.90 54.50 -5.09
N ASP A 225 -13.87 54.53 -6.43
CA ASP A 225 -15.07 54.85 -7.23
C ASP A 225 -16.16 53.79 -6.91
N CYS A 226 -17.28 54.27 -6.36
CA CYS A 226 -18.38 53.45 -5.86
C CYS A 226 -18.93 52.52 -6.99
N GLU A 227 -18.88 53.01 -8.24
CA GLU A 227 -19.37 52.32 -9.42
C GLU A 227 -18.54 51.05 -9.77
N GLU A 228 -17.21 51.06 -9.64
CA GLU A 228 -16.38 49.86 -9.89
C GLU A 228 -16.58 48.79 -8.82
N ALA A 229 -16.83 49.19 -7.57
CA ALA A 229 -17.13 48.25 -6.50
C ALA A 229 -18.49 47.59 -6.69
N ASP A 230 -19.49 48.33 -7.17
CA ASP A 230 -20.81 47.81 -7.44
C ASP A 230 -20.77 46.79 -8.61
N LYS A 231 -20.04 47.06 -9.68
CA LYS A 231 -19.81 46.15 -10.79
C LYS A 231 -19.11 44.87 -10.34
N ALA A 232 -18.07 45.00 -9.53
CA ALA A 232 -17.35 43.86 -9.01
C ALA A 232 -18.25 42.97 -8.12
N ASN A 233 -19.04 43.57 -7.24
CA ASN A 233 -20.00 42.83 -6.40
C ASN A 233 -21.07 42.14 -7.25
N HIS A 234 -21.54 42.79 -8.31
CA HIS A 234 -22.49 42.21 -9.27
C HIS A 234 -21.93 40.97 -9.96
N VAL A 235 -20.70 41.04 -10.46
CA VAL A 235 -20.02 39.89 -11.08
C VAL A 235 -19.86 38.74 -10.08
N VAL A 236 -19.45 39.06 -8.84
CA VAL A 236 -19.35 38.04 -7.76
C VAL A 236 -20.70 37.40 -7.45
N SER A 237 -21.79 38.20 -7.43
CA SER A 237 -23.17 37.71 -7.20
C SER A 237 -23.60 36.72 -8.28
N ILE A 238 -23.37 37.03 -9.57
CA ILE A 238 -23.67 36.13 -10.68
C ILE A 238 -22.86 34.85 -10.58
N ILE A 239 -21.56 34.95 -10.35
CA ILE A 239 -20.66 33.75 -10.24
C ILE A 239 -21.09 32.90 -9.04
N LYS A 240 -21.41 33.52 -7.90
CA LYS A 240 -21.87 32.79 -6.70
C LYS A 240 -23.19 32.05 -6.98
N CYS A 241 -24.14 32.68 -7.61
CA CYS A 241 -25.39 32.04 -8.03
C CYS A 241 -25.12 30.87 -8.98
N THR A 242 -24.28 31.10 -9.99
CA THR A 242 -23.94 30.08 -10.99
C THR A 242 -23.22 28.88 -10.36
N VAL A 243 -22.21 29.10 -9.51
CA VAL A 243 -21.48 28.02 -8.80
C VAL A 243 -22.45 27.16 -7.98
N LYS A 244 -23.37 27.81 -7.23
CA LYS A 244 -24.37 27.08 -6.42
C LYS A 244 -25.24 26.17 -7.30
N GLN A 245 -25.79 26.69 -8.41
CA GLN A 245 -26.63 25.91 -9.31
C GLN A 245 -25.85 24.76 -9.98
N PHE A 246 -24.58 24.99 -10.32
CA PHE A 246 -23.72 23.95 -10.89
C PHE A 246 -23.36 22.87 -9.86
N CYS A 247 -23.16 23.22 -8.60
CA CYS A 247 -22.98 22.22 -7.53
C CYS A 247 -24.24 21.36 -7.37
N ASP A 248 -25.44 21.99 -7.32
CA ASP A 248 -26.70 21.26 -7.24
C ASP A 248 -26.89 20.31 -8.43
N LEU A 249 -26.58 20.77 -9.66
CA LEU A 249 -26.61 19.92 -10.86
C LEU A 249 -25.60 18.79 -10.82
N GLY A 250 -24.42 19.03 -10.30
CA GLY A 250 -23.38 18.02 -10.12
C GLY A 250 -23.82 16.91 -9.16
N VAL A 251 -24.46 17.28 -8.04
CA VAL A 251 -25.04 16.33 -7.08
C VAL A 251 -26.20 15.54 -7.71
N LEU A 252 -27.11 16.24 -8.41
CA LEU A 252 -28.23 15.60 -9.11
C LEU A 252 -27.75 14.57 -10.12
N ALA A 253 -26.74 14.93 -10.94
CA ALA A 253 -26.19 14.04 -11.95
C ALA A 253 -25.42 12.84 -11.34
N ALA A 254 -24.84 13.01 -10.15
CA ALA A 254 -24.19 11.92 -9.42
C ALA A 254 -25.20 10.88 -8.92
N ASN A 255 -26.37 11.33 -8.45
CA ASN A 255 -27.42 10.48 -7.89
C ASN A 255 -28.27 9.77 -8.96
N ASP A 256 -28.11 10.14 -10.24
CA ASP A 256 -28.92 9.60 -11.36
C ASP A 256 -28.48 8.20 -11.86
N GLY A 257 -27.51 7.55 -11.22
CA GLY A 257 -27.08 6.19 -11.56
C GLY A 257 -26.28 6.06 -12.87
N GLY A 258 -25.72 7.17 -13.35
CA GLY A 258 -24.76 7.20 -14.48
C GLY A 258 -25.34 7.53 -15.86
N SER A 259 -26.62 7.84 -16.00
CA SER A 259 -27.23 8.28 -17.27
C SER A 259 -26.82 9.72 -17.63
N LEU A 260 -26.44 10.55 -16.64
CA LEU A 260 -26.12 11.98 -16.77
C LEU A 260 -24.61 12.29 -16.70
N VAL A 261 -23.74 11.39 -17.15
CA VAL A 261 -22.27 11.54 -17.07
C VAL A 261 -21.77 12.83 -17.74
N THR A 262 -22.36 13.20 -18.87
CA THR A 262 -21.98 14.44 -19.60
C THR A 262 -22.25 15.67 -18.74
N LEU A 263 -23.41 15.71 -18.10
CA LEU A 263 -23.83 16.77 -17.19
C LEU A 263 -22.94 16.82 -15.94
N LEU A 264 -22.65 15.66 -15.34
CA LEU A 264 -21.73 15.52 -14.20
C LEU A 264 -20.39 16.20 -14.51
N ASN A 265 -19.81 15.84 -15.67
CA ASN A 265 -18.55 16.41 -16.13
C ASN A 265 -18.62 17.93 -16.38
N SER A 266 -19.66 18.41 -17.06
CA SER A 266 -19.81 19.84 -17.38
C SER A 266 -20.06 20.68 -16.13
N SER A 267 -20.86 20.20 -15.19
CA SER A 267 -21.17 20.88 -13.94
C SER A 267 -19.91 21.10 -13.08
N TRP A 268 -19.20 20.04 -12.72
CA TRP A 268 -18.01 20.16 -11.88
C TRP A 268 -16.83 20.87 -12.57
N LYS A 269 -16.63 20.67 -13.89
CA LYS A 269 -15.68 21.48 -14.66
C LYS A 269 -16.08 22.96 -14.68
N GLY A 270 -17.37 23.23 -14.78
CA GLY A 270 -17.92 24.58 -14.68
C GLY A 270 -17.58 25.23 -13.33
N VAL A 271 -17.85 24.54 -12.21
CA VAL A 271 -17.50 25.01 -10.86
C VAL A 271 -16.01 25.34 -10.76
N VAL A 272 -15.12 24.42 -11.15
CA VAL A 272 -13.66 24.65 -11.12
C VAL A 272 -13.27 25.84 -11.99
N THR A 273 -13.84 25.96 -13.20
CA THR A 273 -13.55 27.08 -14.11
C THR A 273 -13.99 28.41 -13.51
N LEU A 274 -15.19 28.47 -12.90
CA LEU A 274 -15.71 29.68 -12.28
C LEU A 274 -14.88 30.11 -11.07
N LEU A 275 -14.47 29.16 -10.23
CA LEU A 275 -13.58 29.44 -9.09
C LEU A 275 -12.21 29.97 -9.54
N GLN A 276 -11.69 29.48 -10.68
CA GLN A 276 -10.41 29.91 -11.25
C GLN A 276 -10.45 31.37 -11.75
N LEU A 277 -11.61 31.85 -12.20
CA LEU A 277 -11.76 33.26 -12.68
C LEU A 277 -11.41 34.28 -11.60
N GLY A 278 -11.74 34.01 -10.35
CA GLY A 278 -11.54 34.93 -9.25
C GLY A 278 -10.14 35.02 -8.68
N LYS A 279 -9.18 34.19 -9.09
CA LYS A 279 -7.78 34.15 -8.60
C LYS A 279 -7.64 34.31 -7.07
N GLY A 280 -8.59 33.78 -6.30
CA GLY A 280 -8.65 33.96 -4.84
C GLY A 280 -9.66 34.99 -4.35
N ALA A 281 -10.20 35.90 -5.20
CA ALA A 281 -11.15 36.92 -4.82
C ALA A 281 -12.49 36.39 -4.24
N PHE A 282 -12.80 35.12 -4.49
CA PHE A 282 -14.01 34.46 -3.95
C PHE A 282 -13.83 33.86 -2.56
N ALA A 283 -12.63 33.92 -2.00
CA ALA A 283 -12.30 33.29 -0.72
C ALA A 283 -13.21 33.73 0.45
N THR A 284 -13.65 34.98 0.44
CA THR A 284 -14.54 35.58 1.47
C THR A 284 -16.03 35.54 1.10
N LYS A 285 -16.34 35.24 -0.15
CA LYS A 285 -17.71 35.36 -0.70
C LYS A 285 -18.37 34.02 -0.99
N LEU A 286 -17.58 32.99 -1.25
CA LEU A 286 -18.03 31.61 -1.49
C LEU A 286 -17.54 30.71 -0.36
N ASN A 287 -18.40 29.80 0.09
CA ASN A 287 -18.01 28.75 1.02
C ASN A 287 -17.36 27.61 0.25
N VAL A 288 -16.04 27.72 0.03
CA VAL A 288 -15.24 26.71 -0.70
C VAL A 288 -15.22 25.38 0.05
N ALA A 289 -15.25 25.41 1.39
CA ALA A 289 -15.29 24.22 2.21
C ALA A 289 -16.54 23.37 1.92
N ASP A 290 -17.73 23.97 1.82
CA ASP A 290 -18.96 23.24 1.51
C ASP A 290 -18.90 22.57 0.13
N ILE A 291 -18.25 23.22 -0.86
CA ILE A 291 -18.06 22.64 -2.19
C ILE A 291 -17.15 21.41 -2.12
N LEU A 292 -16.08 21.48 -1.34
CA LEU A 292 -15.19 20.34 -1.12
C LEU A 292 -15.88 19.22 -0.36
N LEU A 293 -16.66 19.54 0.67
CA LEU A 293 -17.46 18.57 1.42
C LEU A 293 -18.46 17.84 0.53
N MET A 294 -19.12 18.53 -0.40
CA MET A 294 -19.99 17.87 -1.39
C MET A 294 -19.22 16.86 -2.26
N LEU A 295 -18.04 17.23 -2.78
CA LEU A 295 -17.23 16.34 -3.60
C LEU A 295 -16.73 15.11 -2.83
N VAL A 296 -16.28 15.32 -1.59
CA VAL A 296 -15.80 14.28 -0.69
C VAL A 296 -16.95 13.35 -0.28
N SER A 297 -18.14 13.89 0.01
CA SER A 297 -19.33 13.11 0.30
C SER A 297 -19.72 12.22 -0.88
N LEU A 298 -19.79 12.77 -2.10
CA LEU A 298 -20.07 12.00 -3.32
C LEU A 298 -19.07 10.88 -3.56
N ALA A 299 -17.78 11.12 -3.26
CA ALA A 299 -16.76 10.11 -3.35
C ALA A 299 -17.00 8.97 -2.33
N SER A 300 -17.24 9.34 -1.07
CA SER A 300 -17.49 8.40 0.03
C SER A 300 -18.79 7.60 -0.16
N ASP A 301 -19.86 8.23 -0.62
CA ASP A 301 -21.14 7.55 -0.92
C ASP A 301 -21.00 6.54 -2.07
N SER A 302 -20.25 6.88 -3.11
CA SER A 302 -19.95 5.95 -4.22
C SER A 302 -19.17 4.74 -3.76
N LEU A 303 -18.19 4.92 -2.87
CA LEU A 303 -17.42 3.82 -2.28
C LEU A 303 -18.27 2.97 -1.33
N ARG A 304 -19.16 3.60 -0.55
CA ARG A 304 -20.10 2.90 0.33
C ARG A 304 -21.03 2.00 -0.47
N CYS A 305 -21.67 2.51 -1.53
CA CYS A 305 -22.52 1.70 -2.41
C CYS A 305 -21.76 0.52 -3.03
N ALA A 306 -20.49 0.71 -3.39
CA ALA A 306 -19.64 -0.38 -3.87
C ALA A 306 -19.41 -1.44 -2.79
N ALA A 307 -19.09 -1.01 -1.57
CA ALA A 307 -18.88 -1.91 -0.45
C ALA A 307 -20.15 -2.72 -0.13
N GLU A 308 -21.30 -2.04 -0.01
CA GLU A 308 -22.59 -2.68 0.22
C GLU A 308 -22.90 -3.73 -0.88
N SER A 309 -22.63 -3.41 -2.15
CA SER A 309 -22.87 -4.33 -3.27
C SER A 309 -21.92 -5.52 -3.27
N TRP A 310 -20.63 -5.29 -3.09
CA TRP A 310 -19.62 -6.32 -3.27
C TRP A 310 -19.47 -7.25 -2.06
N PHE A 311 -19.59 -6.74 -0.83
CA PHE A 311 -19.44 -7.56 0.36
C PHE A 311 -20.72 -8.32 0.76
N SER A 312 -21.89 -7.88 0.30
CA SER A 312 -23.17 -8.58 0.58
C SER A 312 -23.40 -9.81 -0.32
N LEU A 313 -22.81 -9.86 -1.50
CA LEU A 313 -23.03 -10.89 -2.53
C LEU A 313 -21.71 -11.47 -3.06
N LEU A 314 -20.80 -11.88 -2.16
CA LEU A 314 -19.49 -12.48 -2.51
C LEU A 314 -19.64 -13.89 -3.14
N THR A 315 -20.41 -14.02 -4.23
CA THR A 315 -20.54 -15.27 -4.98
C THR A 315 -19.71 -15.29 -6.26
N GLU A 316 -19.36 -14.13 -6.80
CA GLU A 316 -18.65 -14.00 -8.06
C GLU A 316 -17.49 -12.99 -7.96
N ARG A 317 -16.46 -13.19 -8.78
CA ARG A 317 -15.31 -12.30 -8.87
C ARG A 317 -15.69 -10.97 -9.54
N VAL A 318 -15.40 -9.85 -8.88
CA VAL A 318 -15.62 -8.51 -9.44
C VAL A 318 -14.72 -8.28 -10.65
N SER A 319 -15.32 -7.89 -11.77
CA SER A 319 -14.59 -7.62 -13.01
C SER A 319 -13.91 -6.25 -12.98
N VAL A 320 -12.76 -6.13 -13.70
CA VAL A 320 -12.05 -4.85 -13.88
C VAL A 320 -12.95 -3.76 -14.46
N SER A 321 -13.87 -4.12 -15.38
CA SER A 321 -14.81 -3.16 -15.99
C SER A 321 -15.82 -2.61 -14.99
N GLU A 322 -16.31 -3.44 -14.10
CA GLU A 322 -17.23 -3.05 -13.03
C GLU A 322 -16.54 -2.14 -12.02
N ALA A 323 -15.36 -2.53 -11.54
CA ALA A 323 -14.56 -1.69 -10.65
C ALA A 323 -14.25 -0.31 -11.26
N LYS A 324 -13.86 -0.26 -12.55
CA LYS A 324 -13.63 1.01 -13.27
C LYS A 324 -14.89 1.85 -13.38
N ARG A 325 -16.06 1.25 -13.60
CA ARG A 325 -17.34 1.98 -13.68
C ARG A 325 -17.62 2.76 -12.40
N ILE A 326 -17.27 2.21 -11.23
CA ILE A 326 -17.49 2.86 -9.93
C ILE A 326 -16.35 3.84 -9.60
N PHE A 327 -15.09 3.45 -9.83
CA PHE A 327 -13.95 4.25 -9.39
C PHE A 327 -13.64 5.45 -10.29
N LEU A 328 -14.03 5.44 -11.58
CA LEU A 328 -13.81 6.60 -12.45
C LEU A 328 -14.58 7.86 -12.02
N PRO A 329 -15.87 7.80 -11.62
CA PRO A 329 -16.56 8.93 -11.01
C PRO A 329 -15.89 9.43 -9.73
N VAL A 330 -15.49 8.52 -8.82
CA VAL A 330 -14.78 8.87 -7.59
C VAL A 330 -13.48 9.62 -7.91
N LYS A 331 -12.69 9.09 -8.84
CA LYS A 331 -11.48 9.76 -9.35
C LYS A 331 -11.77 11.18 -9.84
N PHE A 332 -12.86 11.34 -10.56
CA PHE A 332 -13.26 12.64 -11.10
C PHE A 332 -13.60 13.63 -9.97
N TYR A 333 -14.33 13.21 -8.92
CA TYR A 333 -14.61 14.05 -7.76
C TYR A 333 -13.32 14.47 -7.05
N LEU A 334 -12.42 13.53 -6.80
CA LEU A 334 -11.13 13.81 -6.15
C LEU A 334 -10.24 14.75 -6.97
N ILE A 335 -10.18 14.60 -8.31
CA ILE A 335 -9.42 15.52 -9.17
C ILE A 335 -9.94 16.94 -9.06
N ASN A 336 -11.27 17.12 -9.04
CA ASN A 336 -11.86 18.44 -8.87
C ASN A 336 -11.60 18.99 -7.46
N ALA A 337 -11.68 18.16 -6.43
CA ALA A 337 -11.30 18.55 -5.07
C ALA A 337 -9.84 19.01 -4.98
N VAL A 338 -8.89 18.30 -5.61
CA VAL A 338 -7.47 18.71 -5.70
C VAL A 338 -7.34 20.09 -6.33
N ARG A 339 -8.03 20.33 -7.46
CA ARG A 339 -7.96 21.62 -8.17
C ARG A 339 -8.47 22.78 -7.32
N ILE A 340 -9.56 22.55 -6.59
CA ILE A 340 -10.18 23.57 -5.73
C ILE A 340 -9.31 23.81 -4.48
N SER A 341 -8.86 22.75 -3.80
CA SER A 341 -8.03 22.87 -2.60
C SER A 341 -6.68 23.52 -2.87
N SER A 342 -6.06 23.23 -4.03
CA SER A 342 -4.80 23.86 -4.44
C SER A 342 -4.95 25.35 -4.69
N GLN A 343 -6.13 25.82 -5.08
CA GLN A 343 -6.40 27.22 -5.36
C GLN A 343 -6.83 28.00 -4.10
N TYR A 344 -7.56 27.36 -3.20
CA TYR A 344 -8.12 27.96 -1.97
C TYR A 344 -7.72 27.17 -0.71
N PRO A 345 -6.42 26.97 -0.43
CA PRO A 345 -5.99 26.09 0.65
C PRO A 345 -6.42 26.56 2.04
N CYS A 346 -6.41 27.88 2.31
CA CYS A 346 -6.83 28.40 3.61
C CYS A 346 -8.32 28.18 3.90
N GLN A 347 -9.19 28.30 2.88
CA GLN A 347 -10.63 28.06 3.02
C GLN A 347 -10.92 26.56 3.06
N ALA A 348 -10.23 25.79 2.24
CA ALA A 348 -10.32 24.34 2.21
C ALA A 348 -9.86 23.69 3.53
N PHE A 349 -8.94 24.34 4.25
CA PHE A 349 -8.44 23.87 5.54
C PHE A 349 -9.55 23.73 6.59
N SER A 350 -10.63 24.47 6.53
CA SER A 350 -11.77 24.29 7.46
C SER A 350 -12.45 22.91 7.32
N ALA A 351 -12.28 22.23 6.18
CA ALA A 351 -12.81 20.89 5.89
C ALA A 351 -11.71 19.79 5.92
N TYR A 352 -10.53 20.08 6.52
CA TYR A 352 -9.38 19.15 6.44
C TYR A 352 -9.67 17.78 7.05
N LYS A 353 -10.46 17.72 8.11
CA LYS A 353 -10.79 16.44 8.80
C LYS A 353 -11.57 15.49 7.89
N GLU A 354 -12.60 16.01 7.23
CA GLU A 354 -13.44 15.21 6.32
C GLU A 354 -12.66 14.79 5.07
N ILE A 355 -11.80 15.67 4.56
CA ILE A 355 -10.92 15.35 3.44
C ILE A 355 -9.92 14.28 3.84
N ALA A 356 -9.27 14.43 5.00
CA ALA A 356 -8.32 13.43 5.51
C ALA A 356 -9.03 12.09 5.83
N LEU A 357 -10.26 12.12 6.36
CA LEU A 357 -11.08 10.94 6.58
C LEU A 357 -11.41 10.22 5.26
N CYS A 358 -11.79 10.95 4.22
CA CYS A 358 -12.05 10.36 2.89
C CYS A 358 -10.79 9.65 2.33
N VAL A 359 -9.61 10.29 2.45
CA VAL A 359 -8.34 9.68 2.02
C VAL A 359 -8.04 8.43 2.84
N LEU A 360 -8.29 8.46 4.14
CA LEU A 360 -8.11 7.31 5.03
C LEU A 360 -9.09 6.17 4.70
N ILE A 361 -10.36 6.50 4.41
CA ILE A 361 -11.36 5.51 3.96
C ILE A 361 -10.89 4.82 2.68
N ILE A 362 -10.36 5.55 1.70
CA ILE A 362 -9.82 4.95 0.46
C ILE A 362 -8.68 4.00 0.78
N SER A 363 -7.74 4.40 1.64
CA SER A 363 -6.61 3.55 2.07
C SER A 363 -7.08 2.31 2.83
N THR A 364 -8.11 2.45 3.68
CA THR A 364 -8.71 1.33 4.43
C THR A 364 -9.48 0.39 3.49
N PHE A 365 -10.24 0.95 2.56
CA PHE A 365 -11.00 0.16 1.58
C PHE A 365 -10.08 -0.67 0.69
N ARG A 366 -8.93 -0.12 0.30
CA ARG A 366 -7.86 -0.88 -0.37
C ARG A 366 -7.47 -2.14 0.41
N ILE A 367 -7.20 -1.98 1.71
CA ILE A 367 -6.81 -3.11 2.58
C ILE A 367 -7.92 -4.16 2.64
N LEU A 368 -9.18 -3.74 2.78
CA LEU A 368 -10.32 -4.65 2.79
C LEU A 368 -10.47 -5.43 1.48
N LEU A 369 -10.35 -4.75 0.35
CA LEU A 369 -10.41 -5.40 -0.97
C LEU A 369 -9.25 -6.40 -1.16
N SER A 370 -8.07 -6.12 -0.59
CA SER A 370 -6.90 -7.00 -0.69
C SER A 370 -7.00 -8.26 0.18
N LYS A 371 -7.87 -8.26 1.20
CA LYS A 371 -8.11 -9.44 2.05
C LYS A 371 -9.01 -10.49 1.39
N GLU A 372 -9.79 -10.10 0.38
CA GLU A 372 -10.78 -10.95 -0.27
C GLU A 372 -10.29 -11.35 -1.66
N GLU A 373 -10.08 -12.62 -1.90
CA GLU A 373 -9.55 -13.13 -3.19
C GLU A 373 -10.46 -12.76 -4.38
N LEU A 374 -11.79 -12.74 -4.18
CA LEU A 374 -12.76 -12.39 -5.22
C LEU A 374 -12.74 -10.88 -5.57
N LEU A 375 -12.15 -10.02 -4.73
CA LEU A 375 -12.07 -8.57 -4.90
C LEU A 375 -10.68 -8.07 -5.31
N THR A 376 -9.74 -8.95 -5.60
CA THR A 376 -8.36 -8.59 -5.99
C THR A 376 -8.31 -7.65 -7.20
N SER A 377 -9.13 -7.90 -8.23
CA SER A 377 -9.20 -7.02 -9.40
C SER A 377 -9.72 -5.61 -9.06
N ALA A 378 -10.64 -5.49 -8.11
CA ALA A 378 -11.10 -4.18 -7.62
C ALA A 378 -9.99 -3.47 -6.83
N SER A 379 -9.21 -4.20 -6.01
CA SER A 379 -8.05 -3.64 -5.31
C SER A 379 -7.00 -3.09 -6.28
N GLU A 380 -6.67 -3.82 -7.36
CA GLU A 380 -5.74 -3.37 -8.40
C GLU A 380 -6.22 -2.08 -9.08
N VAL A 381 -7.49 -2.02 -9.47
CA VAL A 381 -8.08 -0.83 -10.10
C VAL A 381 -8.10 0.35 -9.13
N LEU A 382 -8.36 0.13 -7.83
CA LEU A 382 -8.32 1.17 -6.81
C LEU A 382 -6.91 1.78 -6.70
N VAL A 383 -5.88 0.93 -6.64
CA VAL A 383 -4.46 1.35 -6.57
C VAL A 383 -4.05 2.12 -7.83
N GLU A 384 -4.54 1.71 -9.00
CA GLU A 384 -4.27 2.43 -10.26
C GLU A 384 -4.95 3.80 -10.32
N LEU A 385 -6.22 3.87 -9.91
CA LEU A 385 -7.07 5.05 -10.19
C LEU A 385 -7.23 6.01 -9.02
N LEU A 386 -7.42 5.51 -7.79
CA LEU A 386 -7.84 6.33 -6.66
C LEU A 386 -6.71 6.67 -5.70
N GLU A 387 -5.85 5.72 -5.38
CA GLU A 387 -4.80 5.94 -4.39
C GLU A 387 -3.86 7.10 -4.74
N PRO A 388 -3.34 7.25 -5.97
CA PRO A 388 -2.46 8.37 -6.31
C PRO A 388 -3.15 9.74 -6.18
N ILE A 389 -4.45 9.82 -6.53
CA ILE A 389 -5.20 11.07 -6.48
C ILE A 389 -5.60 11.42 -5.05
N SER A 390 -5.95 10.43 -4.22
CA SER A 390 -6.28 10.66 -2.81
C SER A 390 -5.06 11.15 -2.02
N VAL A 391 -3.89 10.54 -2.24
CA VAL A 391 -2.63 11.01 -1.67
C VAL A 391 -2.27 12.40 -2.19
N HIS A 392 -2.47 12.67 -3.49
CA HIS A 392 -2.23 13.99 -4.07
C HIS A 392 -3.15 15.05 -3.47
N LEU A 393 -4.41 14.73 -3.16
CA LEU A 393 -5.34 15.63 -2.47
C LEU A 393 -4.79 16.04 -1.10
N LEU A 394 -4.32 15.08 -0.30
CA LEU A 394 -3.71 15.37 0.99
C LEU A 394 -2.41 16.19 0.84
N ASN A 395 -1.56 15.81 -0.11
CA ASN A 395 -0.31 16.51 -0.39
C ASN A 395 -0.54 17.95 -0.88
N SER A 396 -1.68 18.24 -1.54
CA SER A 396 -2.02 19.61 -1.97
C SER A 396 -2.18 20.57 -0.79
N PHE A 397 -2.64 20.09 0.37
CA PHE A 397 -2.65 20.87 1.61
C PHE A 397 -1.26 20.96 2.23
N LEU A 398 -0.60 19.82 2.39
CA LEU A 398 0.70 19.73 3.05
C LEU A 398 1.77 20.59 2.34
N ASN A 399 1.74 20.65 1.00
CA ASN A 399 2.67 21.46 0.20
C ASN A 399 2.22 22.91 -0.01
N SER A 400 1.09 23.32 0.56
CA SER A 400 0.63 24.70 0.35
C SER A 400 1.50 25.71 1.10
N ALA A 401 2.08 26.66 0.38
CA ALA A 401 2.81 27.78 0.96
C ALA A 401 1.91 28.77 1.72
N GLN A 402 0.59 28.72 1.52
CA GLN A 402 -0.38 29.59 2.19
C GLN A 402 -0.80 29.05 3.56
N LEU A 403 -0.58 27.76 3.85
CA LEU A 403 -0.85 27.18 5.16
C LEU A 403 0.37 27.31 6.08
N LYS A 404 0.10 27.66 7.34
CA LYS A 404 1.15 27.72 8.37
C LYS A 404 1.64 26.32 8.73
N GLN A 405 2.86 26.25 9.24
CA GLN A 405 3.47 24.99 9.66
C GLN A 405 2.64 24.28 10.75
N GLU A 406 2.04 25.06 11.67
CA GLU A 406 1.18 24.52 12.71
C GLU A 406 -0.06 23.81 12.14
N ASP A 407 -0.66 24.37 11.09
CA ASP A 407 -1.83 23.79 10.41
C ASP A 407 -1.47 22.47 9.72
N LYS A 408 -0.31 22.40 9.07
CA LYS A 408 0.21 21.18 8.45
C LYS A 408 0.47 20.09 9.50
N PHE A 409 1.06 20.47 10.64
CA PHE A 409 1.28 19.55 11.76
C PHE A 409 -0.03 19.12 12.41
N LEU A 410 -1.05 19.96 12.44
CA LEU A 410 -2.37 19.60 12.95
C LEU A 410 -3.00 18.47 12.13
N ILE A 411 -2.88 18.52 10.80
CA ILE A 411 -3.35 17.45 9.92
C ILE A 411 -2.62 16.12 10.23
N LEU A 412 -1.28 16.15 10.33
CA LEU A 412 -0.48 14.98 10.62
C LEU A 412 -0.76 14.41 12.02
N ASN A 413 -0.93 15.28 13.03
CA ASN A 413 -1.28 14.87 14.37
C ASN A 413 -2.67 14.23 14.42
N TRP A 414 -3.65 14.82 13.72
CA TRP A 414 -4.99 14.26 13.67
C TRP A 414 -5.03 12.87 12.98
N LEU A 415 -4.22 12.66 11.93
CA LEU A 415 -4.14 11.37 11.24
C LEU A 415 -3.40 10.30 12.06
N PHE A 416 -2.33 10.69 12.79
CA PHE A 416 -1.38 9.79 13.45
C PHE A 416 -1.19 10.18 14.92
N ASP A 417 -2.30 10.18 15.70
CA ASP A 417 -2.27 10.50 17.13
C ASP A 417 -1.76 9.30 17.93
N GLU A 418 -0.86 9.56 18.87
CA GLU A 418 -0.28 8.57 19.79
C GLU A 418 -1.28 8.14 20.89
N ASN A 419 -2.23 9.01 21.25
CA ASN A 419 -3.22 8.72 22.28
C ASN A 419 -4.29 7.70 21.85
N ASP A 420 -4.41 7.42 20.57
CA ASP A 420 -5.38 6.46 20.02
C ASP A 420 -5.03 4.99 20.32
N LEU A 421 -3.81 4.71 20.77
CA LEU A 421 -3.35 3.35 21.10
C LEU A 421 -3.92 2.82 22.41
N SER A 422 -4.54 3.66 23.25
CA SER A 422 -5.35 3.20 24.38
C SER A 422 -6.70 2.66 23.87
N PHE A 423 -6.66 1.52 23.21
CA PHE A 423 -7.86 0.80 22.78
C PHE A 423 -8.72 0.50 23.99
N VAL A 424 -9.71 1.33 24.25
CA VAL A 424 -10.85 0.91 25.05
C VAL A 424 -11.47 -0.23 24.24
N ALA A 425 -11.34 -1.44 24.76
CA ALA A 425 -12.04 -2.61 24.26
C ALA A 425 -13.54 -2.33 24.37
N VAL A 426 -14.09 -1.61 23.40
CA VAL A 426 -15.53 -1.62 23.16
C VAL A 426 -15.78 -3.01 22.61
N ASP A 427 -16.32 -3.87 23.47
CA ASP A 427 -16.76 -5.22 23.17
C ASP A 427 -17.66 -5.23 21.93
N LEU A 428 -17.07 -5.29 20.74
CA LEU A 428 -17.74 -5.63 19.49
C LEU A 428 -17.75 -7.16 19.25
N SER A 429 -17.64 -7.93 20.32
CA SER A 429 -17.56 -9.39 20.29
C SER A 429 -18.84 -10.08 19.79
N ASN A 430 -19.88 -9.35 19.39
CA ASN A 430 -21.14 -9.93 18.90
C ASN A 430 -21.60 -9.45 17.50
N GLY A 431 -20.76 -8.74 16.73
CA GLY A 431 -21.09 -8.35 15.36
C GLY A 431 -20.50 -9.33 14.36
N THR A 432 -21.31 -9.83 13.42
CA THR A 432 -20.82 -10.59 12.25
C THR A 432 -19.84 -9.71 11.46
N GLU A 433 -18.81 -10.31 10.82
CA GLU A 433 -17.80 -9.58 10.02
C GLU A 433 -18.41 -8.64 8.96
N ALA A 434 -19.58 -8.96 8.44
CA ALA A 434 -20.32 -8.11 7.51
C ALA A 434 -20.72 -6.74 8.10
N THR A 435 -21.11 -6.69 9.39
CA THR A 435 -21.47 -5.44 10.08
C THR A 435 -20.26 -4.52 10.35
N GLN A 436 -19.03 -5.06 10.41
CA GLN A 436 -17.83 -4.25 10.58
C GLN A 436 -17.40 -3.54 9.28
N LYS A 437 -17.67 -4.15 8.11
CA LYS A 437 -17.27 -3.59 6.80
C LYS A 437 -18.09 -2.35 6.44
N ASP A 438 -19.38 -2.33 6.81
CA ASP A 438 -20.27 -1.17 6.59
C ASP A 438 -19.99 -0.03 7.59
N ALA A 439 -19.47 -0.35 8.76
CA ALA A 439 -19.21 0.62 9.81
C ALA A 439 -18.13 1.66 9.42
N ILE A 440 -17.22 1.36 8.47
CA ILE A 440 -16.17 2.28 8.01
C ILE A 440 -16.76 3.54 7.37
N PHE A 441 -17.84 3.39 6.59
CA PHE A 441 -18.46 4.49 5.87
C PHE A 441 -19.44 5.29 6.74
N SER A 442 -19.80 4.79 7.93
CA SER A 442 -20.63 5.49 8.92
C SER A 442 -19.81 6.32 9.93
N LEU A 443 -18.48 6.26 9.84
CA LEU A 443 -17.59 7.05 10.71
C LEU A 443 -17.64 8.53 10.34
N SER A 444 -17.78 9.37 11.37
CA SER A 444 -17.58 10.81 11.26
C SER A 444 -16.17 11.20 11.70
N SER A 445 -15.72 12.38 11.30
CA SER A 445 -14.42 12.93 11.70
C SER A 445 -14.24 13.02 13.24
N ASP A 446 -15.34 13.14 13.98
CA ASP A 446 -15.32 13.24 15.43
C ASP A 446 -15.22 11.85 16.12
N ASN A 447 -15.67 10.79 15.45
CA ASN A 447 -15.70 9.42 15.99
C ASN A 447 -14.60 8.51 15.41
N MET A 448 -13.64 9.07 14.69
CA MET A 448 -12.57 8.33 14.03
C MET A 448 -11.58 7.72 15.02
N HIS A 449 -11.35 8.42 16.15
CA HIS A 449 -10.39 8.00 17.17
C HIS A 449 -10.88 6.72 17.88
N GLY A 450 -10.00 5.72 17.97
CA GLY A 450 -10.32 4.40 18.54
C GLY A 450 -10.96 3.40 17.59
N ALA A 451 -11.22 3.76 16.31
CA ALA A 451 -11.73 2.81 15.33
C ALA A 451 -10.63 1.84 14.86
N ARG A 452 -10.56 0.66 15.49
CA ARG A 452 -9.53 -0.37 15.21
C ARG A 452 -9.46 -0.75 13.72
N MET A 453 -10.60 -0.75 13.02
CA MET A 453 -10.67 -1.06 11.59
C MET A 453 -9.89 -0.08 10.70
N LEU A 454 -9.64 1.15 11.15
CA LEU A 454 -8.89 2.16 10.40
C LEU A 454 -7.36 2.06 10.58
N VAL A 455 -6.87 1.29 11.55
CA VAL A 455 -5.44 1.27 11.91
C VAL A 455 -4.57 0.82 10.73
N LEU A 456 -4.92 -0.27 10.06
CA LEU A 456 -4.20 -0.74 8.87
C LEU A 456 -4.29 0.27 7.70
N GLY A 457 -5.42 0.94 7.56
CA GLY A 457 -5.59 2.03 6.59
C GLY A 457 -4.67 3.22 6.91
N ARG A 458 -4.53 3.59 8.19
CA ARG A 458 -3.59 4.63 8.65
C ARG A 458 -2.14 4.24 8.36
N VAL A 459 -1.76 2.98 8.64
CA VAL A 459 -0.43 2.47 8.29
C VAL A 459 -0.21 2.57 6.78
N SER A 460 -1.16 2.11 5.95
CA SER A 460 -1.08 2.21 4.48
C SER A 460 -0.94 3.66 4.01
N LEU A 461 -1.72 4.59 4.57
CA LEU A 461 -1.63 6.02 4.27
C LEU A 461 -0.27 6.61 4.68
N PHE A 462 0.22 6.25 5.87
CA PHE A 462 1.55 6.69 6.32
C PHE A 462 2.66 6.23 5.39
N LEU A 463 2.61 4.97 4.92
CA LEU A 463 3.56 4.45 3.94
C LEU A 463 3.53 5.23 2.62
N ASN A 464 2.34 5.66 2.18
CA ASN A 464 2.20 6.48 0.98
C ASN A 464 2.79 7.88 1.17
N LEU A 465 2.63 8.49 2.35
CA LEU A 465 3.27 9.76 2.68
C LEU A 465 4.81 9.64 2.73
N LEU A 466 5.34 8.56 3.32
CA LEU A 466 6.78 8.28 3.32
C LEU A 466 7.33 8.13 1.89
N LYS A 467 6.60 7.43 1.00
CA LYS A 467 6.97 7.27 -0.41
C LYS A 467 6.89 8.57 -1.20
N SER A 468 5.95 9.46 -0.83
CA SER A 468 5.77 10.78 -1.45
C SER A 468 6.78 11.84 -0.96
N ALA A 469 7.59 11.51 0.05
CA ALA A 469 8.53 12.46 0.66
C ALA A 469 9.43 13.24 -0.31
N PRO A 470 9.88 12.68 -1.46
CA PRO A 470 10.64 13.46 -2.44
C PRO A 470 9.90 14.71 -2.95
N ASP A 471 8.57 14.64 -3.02
CA ASP A 471 7.69 15.69 -3.55
C ASP A 471 7.15 16.62 -2.45
N LEU A 472 7.48 16.37 -1.17
CA LEU A 472 6.99 17.15 -0.03
C LEU A 472 8.00 18.22 0.40
N GLU A 473 7.48 19.33 0.96
CA GLU A 473 8.29 20.38 1.54
C GLU A 473 9.03 19.95 2.82
N ASN A 474 10.10 20.64 3.19
CA ASN A 474 10.97 20.26 4.31
C ASN A 474 10.25 20.28 5.67
N ASP A 475 9.33 21.21 5.90
CA ASP A 475 8.51 21.29 7.12
C ASP A 475 7.58 20.09 7.26
N VAL A 476 7.00 19.63 6.14
CA VAL A 476 6.16 18.42 6.11
C VAL A 476 7.00 17.17 6.37
N ARG A 477 8.18 17.06 5.73
CA ARG A 477 9.12 15.95 6.00
C ARG A 477 9.50 15.89 7.47
N LEU A 478 9.73 17.04 8.10
CA LEU A 478 9.99 17.11 9.54
C LEU A 478 8.80 16.61 10.37
N GLY A 479 7.57 17.00 10.00
CA GLY A 479 6.35 16.52 10.66
C GLY A 479 6.17 15.00 10.55
N ILE A 480 6.44 14.43 9.36
CA ILE A 480 6.39 12.97 9.14
C ILE A 480 7.50 12.26 9.94
N ALA A 481 8.73 12.82 9.98
CA ALA A 481 9.83 12.24 10.73
C ALA A 481 9.49 12.09 12.22
N ARG A 482 8.81 13.07 12.82
CA ARG A 482 8.33 13.01 14.22
C ARG A 482 7.29 11.94 14.49
N LYS A 483 6.62 11.44 13.45
CA LYS A 483 5.61 10.39 13.53
C LYS A 483 6.14 8.97 13.25
N LEU A 484 7.45 8.81 13.03
CA LEU A 484 8.05 7.48 12.84
C LEU A 484 7.88 6.58 14.06
N GLY A 485 7.94 7.14 15.28
CA GLY A 485 7.67 6.40 16.51
C GLY A 485 6.27 5.80 16.54
N TRP A 486 5.25 6.57 16.17
CA TRP A 486 3.88 6.10 16.04
C TRP A 486 3.74 4.81 15.19
N LEU A 487 4.48 4.71 14.09
CA LEU A 487 4.46 3.50 13.26
C LEU A 487 4.93 2.26 14.03
N LEU A 488 5.99 2.37 14.83
CA LEU A 488 6.47 1.24 15.64
C LEU A 488 5.49 0.88 16.75
N ASP A 489 4.89 1.89 17.40
CA ASP A 489 3.90 1.68 18.46
C ASP A 489 2.68 0.93 17.95
N VAL A 490 2.20 1.26 16.76
CA VAL A 490 1.09 0.56 16.10
C VAL A 490 1.47 -0.87 15.70
N LEU A 491 2.72 -1.10 15.27
CA LEU A 491 3.19 -2.43 14.87
C LEU A 491 3.41 -3.40 16.05
N VAL A 492 3.33 -2.94 17.29
CA VAL A 492 3.35 -3.82 18.47
C VAL A 492 2.02 -4.55 18.67
N ASP A 493 0.91 -3.99 18.15
CA ASP A 493 -0.41 -4.65 18.20
C ASP A 493 -0.42 -5.96 17.41
N GLU A 494 -0.91 -7.04 18.03
CA GLU A 494 -0.88 -8.40 17.47
C GLU A 494 -1.62 -8.52 16.13
N ASP A 495 -2.82 -7.93 16.01
CA ASP A 495 -3.62 -8.00 14.80
C ASP A 495 -2.99 -7.17 13.67
N VAL A 496 -2.29 -6.09 14.03
CA VAL A 496 -1.61 -5.23 13.06
C VAL A 496 -0.37 -5.91 12.51
N TYR A 497 0.53 -6.41 13.37
CA TYR A 497 1.75 -7.03 12.86
C TYR A 497 1.49 -8.34 12.11
N SER A 498 0.52 -9.16 12.57
CA SER A 498 0.14 -10.37 11.85
C SER A 498 -0.41 -10.04 10.46
N SER A 499 -1.28 -9.02 10.36
CA SER A 499 -1.77 -8.52 9.07
C SER A 499 -0.63 -7.97 8.21
N CYS A 500 0.33 -7.26 8.78
CA CYS A 500 1.49 -6.72 8.04
C CYS A 500 2.37 -7.84 7.46
N LEU A 501 2.51 -8.96 8.15
CA LEU A 501 3.30 -10.11 7.68
C LEU A 501 2.59 -10.92 6.60
N THR A 502 1.27 -11.10 6.72
CA THR A 502 0.49 -12.01 5.85
C THR A 502 -0.13 -11.30 4.64
N LEU A 503 -0.49 -10.01 4.78
CA LEU A 503 -1.22 -9.30 3.74
C LEU A 503 -0.34 -8.97 2.54
N GLN A 504 -0.76 -9.46 1.36
CA GLN A 504 -0.20 -9.10 0.07
C GLN A 504 -0.97 -7.91 -0.52
N ILE A 505 -0.30 -6.81 -0.75
CA ILE A 505 -0.91 -5.60 -1.30
C ILE A 505 -0.44 -5.35 -2.74
N PRO A 506 -1.36 -5.00 -3.66
CA PRO A 506 -0.98 -4.64 -5.00
C PRO A 506 -0.21 -3.31 -5.01
N THR A 507 0.92 -3.28 -5.69
CA THR A 507 1.76 -2.09 -5.86
C THR A 507 2.06 -1.89 -7.34
N PRO A 508 1.99 -0.65 -7.86
CA PRO A 508 2.35 -0.39 -9.25
C PRO A 508 3.85 -0.62 -9.46
N TYR A 509 4.20 -1.38 -10.48
CA TYR A 509 5.58 -1.73 -10.80
C TYR A 509 5.90 -1.38 -12.26
N GLY A 510 7.05 -0.73 -12.49
CA GLY A 510 7.61 -0.48 -13.81
C GLY A 510 7.45 0.96 -14.33
N PRO A 511 8.33 1.38 -15.26
CA PRO A 511 8.37 2.75 -15.81
C PRO A 511 7.40 2.99 -16.98
N GLY A 512 6.48 2.05 -17.29
CA GLY A 512 5.59 2.09 -18.46
C GLY A 512 4.33 2.94 -18.26
N LYS A 513 3.67 3.31 -19.38
CA LYS A 513 2.36 3.99 -19.36
C LYS A 513 1.22 3.11 -18.82
N THR A 514 1.41 1.80 -18.75
CA THR A 514 0.56 0.81 -18.09
C THR A 514 1.44 0.11 -17.07
N PRO A 515 1.46 0.55 -15.80
CA PRO A 515 2.23 -0.12 -14.75
C PRO A 515 1.66 -1.53 -14.56
N GLU A 516 2.52 -2.52 -14.60
CA GLU A 516 2.17 -3.86 -14.15
C GLU A 516 1.97 -3.81 -12.63
N VAL A 517 0.97 -4.51 -12.13
CA VAL A 517 0.70 -4.61 -10.70
C VAL A 517 1.46 -5.81 -10.16
N ALA A 518 2.38 -5.56 -9.23
CA ALA A 518 3.07 -6.61 -8.48
C ALA A 518 2.49 -6.70 -7.07
N TYR A 519 2.35 -7.92 -6.55
CA TYR A 519 1.93 -8.13 -5.17
C TYR A 519 3.16 -8.16 -4.26
N GLN A 520 3.13 -7.38 -3.20
CA GLN A 520 4.18 -7.30 -2.19
C GLN A 520 3.58 -7.47 -0.80
N SER A 521 4.31 -8.13 0.11
CA SER A 521 3.91 -8.12 1.51
C SER A 521 3.89 -6.69 2.06
N MET A 522 2.95 -6.40 2.94
CA MET A 522 2.86 -5.09 3.57
C MET A 522 4.14 -4.76 4.36
N PHE A 523 4.78 -5.77 4.97
CA PHE A 523 6.07 -5.64 5.65
C PHE A 523 7.17 -5.13 4.70
N PHE A 524 7.28 -5.69 3.51
CA PHE A 524 8.23 -5.21 2.49
C PHE A 524 7.94 -3.75 2.10
N SER A 525 6.65 -3.39 1.97
CA SER A 525 6.24 -2.01 1.68
C SER A 525 6.62 -1.04 2.80
N ILE A 526 6.58 -1.48 4.08
CA ILE A 526 7.04 -0.69 5.23
C ILE A 526 8.54 -0.40 5.09
N LEU A 527 9.36 -1.44 4.90
CA LEU A 527 10.81 -1.27 4.73
C LEU A 527 11.16 -0.38 3.54
N HIS A 528 10.48 -0.59 2.40
CA HIS A 528 10.71 0.21 1.21
C HIS A 528 10.36 1.69 1.42
N ALA A 529 9.22 1.98 2.05
CA ALA A 529 8.78 3.34 2.34
C ALA A 529 9.74 4.06 3.29
N LEU A 530 10.17 3.39 4.38
CA LEU A 530 11.12 3.94 5.33
C LEU A 530 12.49 4.24 4.69
N LYS A 531 13.01 3.31 3.87
CA LYS A 531 14.27 3.53 3.13
C LYS A 531 14.15 4.69 2.13
N THR A 532 13.03 4.81 1.41
CA THR A 532 12.76 5.92 0.50
C THR A 532 12.73 7.24 1.26
N PHE A 533 12.08 7.27 2.42
CA PHE A 533 12.03 8.44 3.29
C PHE A 533 13.43 8.84 3.77
N MET A 534 14.22 7.89 4.28
CA MET A 534 15.61 8.15 4.71
C MET A 534 16.45 8.81 3.61
N ILE A 535 16.35 8.31 2.37
CA ILE A 535 17.06 8.90 1.22
C ILE A 535 16.59 10.34 1.01
N SER A 536 15.25 10.57 1.05
CA SER A 536 14.66 11.88 0.76
C SER A 536 15.02 12.95 1.77
N VAL A 537 15.26 12.56 3.03
CA VAL A 537 15.54 13.49 4.13
C VAL A 537 17.02 13.57 4.52
N SER A 538 17.90 12.78 3.88
CA SER A 538 19.32 12.65 4.23
C SER A 538 20.10 13.98 4.29
N SER A 539 19.67 14.98 3.51
CA SER A 539 20.28 16.34 3.49
C SER A 539 19.37 17.42 4.08
N SER A 540 18.29 17.05 4.77
CA SER A 540 17.32 18.01 5.33
C SER A 540 17.37 18.05 6.86
N VAL A 541 16.72 19.06 7.44
CA VAL A 541 16.60 19.21 8.91
C VAL A 541 15.86 18.02 9.54
N ALA A 542 15.01 17.34 8.78
CA ALA A 542 14.27 16.16 9.24
C ALA A 542 15.19 14.95 9.54
N TRP A 543 16.45 14.96 9.06
CA TRP A 543 17.40 13.89 9.35
C TRP A 543 17.68 13.73 10.84
N SER A 544 17.76 14.82 11.60
CA SER A 544 17.99 14.75 13.05
C SER A 544 16.89 13.96 13.80
N GLU A 545 15.64 14.05 13.35
CA GLU A 545 14.53 13.27 13.91
C GLU A 545 14.64 11.78 13.51
N VAL A 546 15.05 11.50 12.28
CA VAL A 546 15.30 10.12 11.81
C VAL A 546 16.47 9.50 12.58
N GLU A 547 17.55 10.25 12.79
CA GLU A 547 18.70 9.79 13.59
C GLU A 547 18.27 9.48 15.04
N SER A 548 17.50 10.41 15.65
CA SER A 548 16.96 10.19 17.01
C SER A 548 16.06 8.96 17.05
N PHE A 549 15.19 8.77 16.07
CA PHE A 549 14.33 7.59 15.94
C PHE A 549 15.15 6.29 15.86
N LEU A 550 16.19 6.26 15.02
CA LEU A 550 17.06 5.09 14.85
C LEU A 550 17.84 4.75 16.12
N ILE A 551 18.37 5.77 16.82
CA ILE A 551 19.13 5.58 18.06
C ILE A 551 18.21 5.11 19.20
N THR A 552 17.05 5.73 19.36
CA THR A 552 16.11 5.40 20.44
C THR A 552 15.59 3.97 20.32
N ASN A 553 15.39 3.49 19.08
CA ASN A 553 14.76 2.19 18.82
C ASN A 553 15.73 1.07 18.45
N ILE A 554 17.05 1.28 18.53
CA ILE A 554 18.07 0.26 18.17
C ILE A 554 17.94 -1.05 18.99
N PHE A 555 17.37 -0.99 20.19
CA PHE A 555 17.11 -2.13 21.06
C PHE A 555 15.62 -2.29 21.38
N HIS A 556 14.75 -1.95 20.42
CA HIS A 556 13.32 -2.04 20.60
C HIS A 556 12.91 -3.41 21.17
N PRO A 557 12.04 -3.46 22.20
CA PRO A 557 11.68 -4.72 22.87
C PRO A 557 10.90 -5.67 21.97
N HIS A 558 10.03 -5.14 21.10
CA HIS A 558 9.27 -5.94 20.16
C HIS A 558 10.15 -6.37 18.99
N PHE A 559 10.17 -7.67 18.69
CA PHE A 559 11.08 -8.26 17.72
C PHE A 559 10.93 -7.67 16.30
N LEU A 560 9.70 -7.58 15.80
CA LEU A 560 9.45 -7.05 14.44
C LEU A 560 9.90 -5.59 14.31
N CYS A 561 9.62 -4.76 15.31
CA CYS A 561 10.07 -3.36 15.31
C CYS A 561 11.59 -3.26 15.36
N TRP A 562 12.23 -4.12 16.19
CA TRP A 562 13.69 -4.22 16.22
C TRP A 562 14.26 -4.63 14.85
N GLU A 563 13.66 -5.62 14.17
CA GLU A 563 14.11 -6.08 12.86
C GLU A 563 14.00 -4.97 11.79
N ILE A 564 12.90 -4.20 11.81
CA ILE A 564 12.73 -3.02 10.94
C ILE A 564 13.87 -2.02 11.18
N VAL A 565 14.09 -1.64 12.45
CA VAL A 565 15.12 -0.65 12.80
C VAL A 565 16.52 -1.16 12.44
N MET A 566 16.82 -2.44 12.67
CA MET A 566 18.10 -3.03 12.29
C MET A 566 18.31 -3.08 10.77
N GLU A 567 17.27 -3.35 9.99
CA GLU A 567 17.37 -3.29 8.53
C GLU A 567 17.62 -1.85 8.03
N LEU A 568 17.07 -0.85 8.71
CA LEU A 568 17.39 0.56 8.43
C LEU A 568 18.82 0.92 8.80
N TRP A 569 19.34 0.40 9.92
CA TRP A 569 20.76 0.55 10.28
C TRP A 569 21.67 -0.15 9.28
N CYS A 570 21.35 -1.37 8.84
CA CYS A 570 22.10 -2.06 7.79
C CYS A 570 22.06 -1.29 6.47
N PHE A 571 20.94 -0.68 6.15
CA PHE A 571 20.80 0.18 4.98
C PHE A 571 21.71 1.43 5.09
N LEU A 572 21.74 2.07 6.25
CA LEU A 572 22.59 3.22 6.53
C LEU A 572 24.08 2.85 6.38
N VAL A 573 24.50 1.76 7.02
CA VAL A 573 25.90 1.28 6.99
C VAL A 573 26.37 0.95 5.56
N ARG A 574 25.49 0.40 4.72
CA ARG A 574 25.81 0.11 3.30
C ARG A 574 26.09 1.36 2.46
N HIS A 575 25.61 2.53 2.90
CA HIS A 575 25.70 3.79 2.15
C HIS A 575 26.54 4.86 2.86
N ALA A 576 26.89 4.64 4.13
CA ALA A 576 27.72 5.56 4.91
C ALA A 576 29.21 5.45 4.58
N GLY A 577 29.98 6.50 4.89
CA GLY A 577 31.44 6.47 4.80
C GLY A 577 32.07 5.56 5.86
N ALA A 578 33.21 4.97 5.54
CA ALA A 578 33.88 4.00 6.41
C ALA A 578 34.17 4.53 7.83
N ASP A 579 34.50 5.80 7.97
CA ASP A 579 34.78 6.42 9.28
C ASP A 579 33.54 6.43 10.18
N MET A 580 32.39 6.78 9.64
CA MET A 580 31.11 6.77 10.37
C MET A 580 30.75 5.34 10.79
N VAL A 581 30.92 4.37 9.90
CA VAL A 581 30.64 2.96 10.17
C VAL A 581 31.53 2.43 11.27
N ASN A 582 32.83 2.73 11.23
CA ASN A 582 33.79 2.33 12.26
C ASN A 582 33.44 2.94 13.63
N ASP A 583 33.05 4.22 13.67
CA ASP A 583 32.62 4.89 14.91
C ASP A 583 31.36 4.24 15.53
N ILE A 584 30.37 3.91 14.70
CA ILE A 584 29.14 3.22 15.14
C ILE A 584 29.48 1.84 15.74
N VAL A 585 30.28 1.04 15.01
CA VAL A 585 30.66 -0.31 15.43
C VAL A 585 31.52 -0.26 16.72
N GLU A 586 32.45 0.70 16.83
CA GLU A 586 33.27 0.89 18.02
C GLU A 586 32.44 1.24 19.26
N LYS A 587 31.45 2.14 19.13
CA LYS A 587 30.52 2.48 20.22
C LYS A 587 29.67 1.29 20.65
N LEU A 588 29.19 0.49 19.70
CA LEU A 588 28.45 -0.74 20.02
C LEU A 588 29.34 -1.79 20.70
N CYS A 589 30.59 -1.93 20.30
CA CYS A 589 31.56 -2.81 20.97
C CYS A 589 31.88 -2.33 22.39
N ALA A 590 32.01 -1.02 22.61
CA ALA A 590 32.18 -0.45 23.95
C ALA A 590 30.95 -0.73 24.84
N LEU A 591 29.74 -0.59 24.30
CA LEU A 591 28.50 -0.94 25.00
C LEU A 591 28.43 -2.45 25.31
N LEU A 592 28.79 -3.30 24.37
CA LEU A 592 28.88 -4.74 24.57
C LEU A 592 29.84 -5.10 25.72
N SER A 593 31.00 -4.44 25.80
CA SER A 593 31.98 -4.62 26.88
C SER A 593 31.43 -4.21 28.23
N TYR A 594 30.66 -3.13 28.29
CA TYR A 594 30.03 -2.68 29.53
C TYR A 594 28.99 -3.68 30.05
N VAL A 595 28.14 -4.19 29.18
CA VAL A 595 27.04 -5.12 29.51
C VAL A 595 27.56 -6.54 29.78
N ALA A 596 28.67 -6.94 29.21
CA ALA A 596 29.28 -8.27 29.37
C ALA A 596 29.64 -8.63 30.82
N SER A 597 29.81 -7.64 31.71
CA SER A 597 30.08 -7.84 33.11
C SER A 597 28.83 -8.11 33.98
N SER A 598 27.65 -7.78 33.49
CA SER A 598 26.40 -7.78 34.24
C SER A 598 25.36 -8.79 33.78
N GLU A 599 25.40 -9.25 32.52
CA GLU A 599 24.40 -10.12 31.93
C GLU A 599 24.93 -11.49 31.50
N SER A 600 24.07 -12.50 31.52
CA SER A 600 24.39 -13.86 31.09
C SER A 600 24.35 -14.00 29.58
N VAL A 601 25.40 -14.56 29.00
CA VAL A 601 25.48 -14.90 27.57
C VAL A 601 24.55 -16.04 27.17
N LEU A 602 24.12 -16.88 28.08
CA LEU A 602 23.28 -18.05 27.83
C LEU A 602 21.78 -17.72 27.75
N VAL A 603 21.41 -16.48 28.09
CA VAL A 603 20.02 -16.03 27.96
C VAL A 603 19.81 -15.36 26.61
N PRO A 604 19.01 -15.94 25.68
CA PRO A 604 18.85 -15.43 24.32
C PRO A 604 18.28 -14.01 24.23
N CYS A 605 17.45 -13.62 25.21
CA CYS A 605 16.82 -12.30 25.26
C CYS A 605 17.62 -11.25 26.06
N SER A 606 18.83 -11.60 26.55
CA SER A 606 19.66 -10.66 27.32
C SER A 606 20.07 -9.45 26.45
N GLY A 607 20.27 -8.29 27.07
CA GLY A 607 20.79 -7.10 26.40
C GLY A 607 22.14 -7.39 25.74
N LEU A 608 22.99 -8.20 26.37
CA LEU A 608 24.26 -8.65 25.82
C LEU A 608 24.09 -9.35 24.44
N ARG A 609 23.14 -10.28 24.33
CA ARG A 609 22.85 -11.02 23.10
C ARG A 609 22.22 -10.11 22.03
N LYS A 610 21.36 -9.19 22.43
CA LYS A 610 20.77 -8.20 21.49
C LYS A 610 21.83 -7.28 20.90
N ILE A 611 22.75 -6.76 21.71
CA ILE A 611 23.86 -5.92 21.24
C ILE A 611 24.78 -6.73 20.31
N ALA A 612 25.14 -7.97 20.71
CA ALA A 612 25.97 -8.85 19.90
C ALA A 612 25.34 -9.14 18.54
N ARG A 613 24.02 -9.42 18.50
CA ARG A 613 23.25 -9.64 17.28
C ARG A 613 23.26 -8.41 16.38
N SER A 614 23.02 -7.22 16.95
CA SER A 614 23.07 -5.96 16.20
C SER A 614 24.45 -5.74 15.56
N ILE A 615 25.53 -5.96 16.31
CA ILE A 615 26.90 -5.87 15.78
C ILE A 615 27.12 -6.87 14.64
N CYS A 616 26.74 -8.14 14.83
CA CYS A 616 26.91 -9.18 13.80
C CYS A 616 26.15 -8.87 12.53
N MET A 617 24.93 -8.32 12.63
CA MET A 617 24.15 -7.89 11.46
C MET A 617 24.85 -6.76 10.69
N LEU A 618 25.37 -5.77 11.39
CA LEU A 618 26.08 -4.65 10.76
C LEU A 618 27.39 -5.11 10.11
N LEU A 619 28.14 -6.01 10.77
CA LEU A 619 29.41 -6.53 10.27
C LEU A 619 29.31 -7.29 8.93
N LYS A 620 28.12 -7.79 8.57
CA LYS A 620 27.88 -8.40 7.25
C LYS A 620 27.95 -7.39 6.08
N HIS A 621 27.90 -6.10 6.39
CA HIS A 621 27.85 -5.03 5.40
C HIS A 621 29.06 -4.09 5.43
N VAL A 622 30.05 -4.37 6.28
CA VAL A 622 31.25 -3.54 6.42
C VAL A 622 32.46 -4.16 5.73
N SER A 623 33.54 -3.40 5.64
CA SER A 623 34.77 -3.85 5.02
C SER A 623 35.50 -4.88 5.89
N GLN A 624 36.26 -5.79 5.24
CA GLN A 624 37.06 -6.82 5.94
C GLN A 624 37.99 -6.22 7.02
N PRO A 625 38.71 -5.09 6.83
CA PRO A 625 39.53 -4.50 7.88
C PRO A 625 38.78 -4.15 9.15
N THR A 626 37.54 -3.66 9.02
CA THR A 626 36.66 -3.35 10.15
C THR A 626 36.30 -4.60 10.94
N VAL A 627 35.99 -5.72 10.26
CA VAL A 627 35.71 -7.02 10.90
C VAL A 627 36.95 -7.52 11.65
N ASP A 628 38.13 -7.45 11.03
CA ASP A 628 39.42 -7.79 11.67
C ASP A 628 39.69 -6.94 12.90
N GLN A 629 39.42 -5.61 12.82
CA GLN A 629 39.59 -4.69 13.93
C GLN A 629 38.68 -5.04 15.12
N VAL A 630 37.41 -5.30 14.89
CA VAL A 630 36.44 -5.72 15.91
C VAL A 630 36.91 -7.00 16.60
N TYR A 631 37.30 -8.03 15.83
CA TYR A 631 37.81 -9.27 16.38
C TYR A 631 39.05 -9.04 17.25
N ASN A 632 40.04 -8.29 16.74
CA ASN A 632 41.28 -8.00 17.42
C ASN A 632 41.07 -7.14 18.70
N THR A 633 40.13 -6.20 18.69
CA THR A 633 39.78 -5.38 19.86
C THR A 633 39.25 -6.25 20.97
N ILE A 634 38.34 -7.16 20.65
CA ILE A 634 37.70 -8.07 21.63
C ILE A 634 38.73 -9.08 22.17
N VAL A 635 39.56 -9.64 21.30
CA VAL A 635 40.58 -10.62 21.65
C VAL A 635 41.80 -9.96 22.31
N GLY A 636 42.21 -8.75 21.89
CA GLY A 636 43.35 -8.00 22.36
C GLY A 636 43.18 -7.38 23.75
N SER A 637 41.96 -7.16 24.20
CA SER A 637 41.63 -6.67 25.54
C SER A 637 42.10 -7.61 26.68
N ASN A 638 42.58 -8.80 26.33
CA ASN A 638 43.11 -9.80 27.31
C ASN A 638 44.44 -9.40 28.02
N ARG A 639 45.05 -8.24 27.69
CA ARG A 639 46.30 -7.82 28.31
C ARG A 639 46.17 -7.09 29.67
N SER A 640 44.92 -6.73 30.06
CA SER A 640 44.64 -6.11 31.33
C SER A 640 43.53 -6.84 32.06
N HIS A 641 43.80 -7.45 33.19
CA HIS A 641 42.97 -7.99 34.30
C HIS A 641 41.47 -8.43 34.09
N SER A 642 40.91 -8.44 32.84
CA SER A 642 39.51 -8.82 32.55
C SER A 642 39.40 -9.91 31.46
N SER A 643 40.18 -10.97 31.55
CA SER A 643 40.14 -12.09 30.58
C SER A 643 38.76 -12.73 30.43
N GLN A 644 37.97 -12.65 31.49
CA GLN A 644 36.63 -13.25 31.59
C GLN A 644 35.60 -12.50 30.72
N SER A 645 35.59 -11.17 30.76
CA SER A 645 34.67 -10.35 29.98
C SER A 645 34.92 -10.48 28.45
N SER A 646 36.18 -10.59 28.04
CA SER A 646 36.54 -10.78 26.63
C SER A 646 36.09 -12.14 26.09
N SER A 647 36.12 -13.19 26.89
CA SER A 647 35.60 -14.52 26.52
C SER A 647 34.09 -14.48 26.38
N ILE A 648 33.37 -13.82 27.29
CA ILE A 648 31.90 -13.67 27.23
C ILE A 648 31.50 -12.89 25.97
N MET A 649 32.16 -11.78 25.67
CA MET A 649 31.88 -10.99 24.43
C MET A 649 32.08 -11.80 23.16
N LEU A 650 33.21 -12.54 23.08
CA LEU A 650 33.50 -13.39 21.92
C LEU A 650 32.42 -14.47 21.74
N VAL A 651 32.03 -15.14 22.83
CA VAL A 651 30.99 -16.16 22.79
C VAL A 651 29.65 -15.55 22.39
N ALA A 652 29.26 -14.39 22.95
CA ALA A 652 28.04 -13.71 22.55
C ALA A 652 28.01 -13.38 21.06
N LEU A 653 29.09 -12.85 20.52
CA LEU A 653 29.19 -12.55 19.08
C LEU A 653 29.16 -13.82 18.22
N LEU A 654 29.89 -14.87 18.58
CA LEU A 654 29.87 -16.13 17.84
C LEU A 654 28.48 -16.75 17.82
N MET A 655 27.79 -16.79 18.98
CA MET A 655 26.44 -17.32 19.09
C MET A 655 25.41 -16.51 18.28
N GLU A 656 25.69 -15.24 17.99
CA GLU A 656 24.82 -14.38 17.16
C GLU A 656 25.29 -14.28 15.69
N GLY A 657 26.19 -15.19 15.27
CA GLY A 657 26.60 -15.33 13.88
C GLY A 657 27.66 -14.32 13.45
N PHE A 658 28.69 -14.10 14.30
CA PHE A 658 29.84 -13.28 13.90
C PHE A 658 30.43 -13.79 12.57
N PRO A 659 30.65 -12.94 11.56
CA PRO A 659 31.02 -13.36 10.23
C PRO A 659 32.52 -13.72 10.14
N LEU A 660 32.90 -14.87 10.71
CA LEU A 660 34.28 -15.37 10.69
C LEU A 660 34.82 -15.57 9.27
N ASN A 661 33.95 -15.83 8.30
CA ASN A 661 34.29 -15.98 6.90
C ASN A 661 34.76 -14.65 6.26
N LEU A 662 34.41 -13.52 6.83
CA LEU A 662 34.85 -12.19 6.37
C LEU A 662 36.19 -11.76 7.00
N LEU A 663 36.72 -12.48 7.97
CA LEU A 663 38.04 -12.24 8.52
C LEU A 663 39.13 -12.48 7.46
N SER A 664 40.23 -11.73 7.54
CA SER A 664 41.41 -12.01 6.76
C SER A 664 41.92 -13.42 7.03
N HIS A 665 42.56 -14.05 6.07
CA HIS A 665 43.08 -15.43 6.20
C HIS A 665 43.97 -15.63 7.45
N LYS A 666 44.79 -14.64 7.75
CA LYS A 666 45.68 -14.67 8.94
C LYS A 666 44.86 -14.64 10.25
N THR A 667 43.94 -13.68 10.37
CA THR A 667 43.10 -13.53 11.57
C THR A 667 42.16 -14.73 11.75
N ARG A 668 41.61 -15.24 10.65
CA ARG A 668 40.74 -16.44 10.65
C ARG A 668 41.50 -17.67 11.16
N SER A 669 42.70 -17.94 10.67
CA SER A 669 43.54 -19.06 11.13
C SER A 669 43.83 -18.96 12.63
N VAL A 670 44.19 -17.78 13.10
CA VAL A 670 44.45 -17.54 14.56
C VAL A 670 43.18 -17.75 15.36
N ALA A 671 42.00 -17.26 14.88
CA ALA A 671 40.75 -17.44 15.54
C ALA A 671 40.35 -18.92 15.67
N THR A 672 40.48 -19.66 14.58
CA THR A 672 40.19 -21.11 14.56
C THR A 672 41.07 -21.90 15.53
N GLN A 673 42.40 -21.68 15.48
CA GLN A 673 43.35 -22.35 16.40
C GLN A 673 43.03 -22.04 17.86
N ARG A 674 42.69 -20.80 18.16
CA ARG A 674 42.32 -20.39 19.52
C ARG A 674 41.05 -21.07 20.01
N ILE A 675 39.97 -21.08 19.22
CA ILE A 675 38.69 -21.71 19.59
C ILE A 675 38.90 -23.21 19.83
N LEU A 676 39.63 -23.91 18.98
CA LEU A 676 39.92 -25.35 19.15
C LEU A 676 40.75 -25.59 20.41
N LYS A 677 41.79 -24.79 20.65
CA LYS A 677 42.65 -24.91 21.84
C LYS A 677 41.85 -24.70 23.13
N GLU A 678 41.01 -23.68 23.20
CA GLU A 678 40.17 -23.39 24.38
C GLU A 678 39.14 -24.53 24.60
N TYR A 679 38.57 -25.09 23.52
CA TYR A 679 37.68 -26.24 23.61
C TYR A 679 38.36 -27.50 24.19
N PHE A 680 39.51 -27.87 23.71
CA PHE A 680 40.25 -29.05 24.23
C PHE A 680 40.69 -28.86 25.70
N GLN A 681 41.17 -27.68 26.05
CA GLN A 681 41.49 -27.31 27.42
C GLN A 681 40.26 -27.43 28.36
N PHE A 682 39.10 -26.99 27.86
CA PHE A 682 37.86 -27.10 28.64
C PHE A 682 37.46 -28.56 28.83
N MET A 683 37.53 -29.44 27.83
CA MET A 683 37.23 -30.87 27.95
C MET A 683 38.13 -31.55 28.96
N GLU A 684 39.43 -31.27 28.90
CA GLU A 684 40.38 -31.84 29.86
C GLU A 684 40.10 -31.40 31.30
N SER A 685 39.80 -30.13 31.51
CA SER A 685 39.46 -29.60 32.82
C SER A 685 38.07 -30.04 33.34
N PHE A 686 37.14 -30.39 32.42
CA PHE A 686 35.79 -30.81 32.79
C PHE A 686 35.78 -32.12 33.57
N ALA A 687 36.69 -33.04 33.25
CA ALA A 687 36.81 -34.31 33.95
C ALA A 687 37.16 -34.12 35.43
N ASP A 688 37.98 -33.10 35.73
CA ASP A 688 38.49 -32.81 37.08
C ASP A 688 37.65 -31.83 37.89
N ALA A 689 36.71 -31.09 37.26
CA ALA A 689 35.92 -30.03 37.90
C ALA A 689 34.90 -30.58 38.91
N SER A 690 35.05 -30.20 40.18
CA SER A 690 34.02 -30.38 41.17
C SER A 690 32.86 -29.42 40.93
N SER A 691 31.61 -29.78 41.28
CA SER A 691 30.34 -29.07 41.02
C SER A 691 30.28 -27.59 41.48
N ARG A 692 31.34 -27.06 42.11
CA ARG A 692 31.40 -25.67 42.59
C ARG A 692 31.71 -24.61 41.53
N ASP A 693 32.30 -25.00 40.39
CA ASP A 693 32.71 -24.06 39.36
C ASP A 693 31.58 -23.71 38.35
N CYS A 694 30.45 -24.39 38.45
CA CYS A 694 29.31 -24.17 37.50
C CYS A 694 28.56 -22.86 37.73
N SER A 695 28.83 -22.11 38.78
CA SER A 695 28.12 -20.86 39.13
C SER A 695 28.60 -19.63 38.35
N SER A 696 29.71 -19.71 37.61
CA SER A 696 30.18 -18.62 36.76
C SER A 696 29.42 -18.64 35.40
N GLY A 697 28.84 -17.52 35.00
CA GLY A 697 28.10 -17.38 33.74
C GLY A 697 28.90 -17.65 32.46
N VAL A 698 30.08 -18.20 32.60
CA VAL A 698 31.06 -18.52 31.54
C VAL A 698 31.31 -20.02 31.40
N PHE A 699 30.73 -20.85 32.30
CA PHE A 699 30.92 -22.28 32.27
C PHE A 699 30.47 -22.88 30.93
N GLY A 700 31.37 -23.55 30.22
CA GLY A 700 31.11 -24.14 28.89
C GLY A 700 31.27 -23.19 27.73
N ALA A 701 31.66 -21.93 27.94
CA ALA A 701 31.88 -20.95 26.86
C ALA A 701 32.67 -21.49 25.65
N PRO A 702 33.75 -22.29 25.79
CA PRO A 702 34.47 -22.88 24.65
C PRO A 702 33.63 -23.83 23.80
N VAL A 703 32.68 -24.56 24.40
CA VAL A 703 31.75 -25.48 23.67
C VAL A 703 30.80 -24.66 22.80
N PHE A 704 30.20 -23.60 23.35
CA PHE A 704 29.32 -22.69 22.62
C PHE A 704 30.06 -21.97 21.50
N ALA A 705 31.31 -21.54 21.76
CA ALA A 705 32.15 -20.90 20.76
C ALA A 705 32.48 -21.82 19.58
N LEU A 706 32.86 -23.07 19.84
CA LEU A 706 33.15 -24.03 18.78
C LEU A 706 31.90 -24.43 18.01
N SER A 707 30.78 -24.72 18.68
CA SER A 707 29.52 -25.05 18.02
C SER A 707 29.09 -23.93 17.06
N ALA A 708 29.11 -22.68 17.51
CA ALA A 708 28.77 -21.52 16.69
C ALA A 708 29.79 -21.29 15.52
N ALA A 709 31.09 -21.50 15.79
CA ALA A 709 32.12 -21.35 14.76
C ALA A 709 32.01 -22.40 13.64
N LEU A 710 31.66 -23.63 13.97
CA LEU A 710 31.43 -24.69 12.96
C LEU A 710 30.28 -24.40 11.98
N GLN A 711 29.32 -23.58 12.36
CA GLN A 711 28.22 -23.15 11.51
C GLN A 711 28.65 -22.07 10.50
N SER A 712 29.68 -21.28 10.80
CA SER A 712 30.14 -20.14 10.01
C SER A 712 31.48 -20.39 9.30
N LEU A 713 32.23 -21.43 9.66
CA LEU A 713 33.55 -21.73 9.12
C LEU A 713 33.58 -23.15 8.54
N GLN A 714 34.24 -23.31 7.40
CA GLN A 714 34.82 -24.59 6.99
C GLN A 714 36.08 -24.85 7.83
N VAL A 715 35.91 -25.28 9.09
CA VAL A 715 37.01 -25.73 9.91
C VAL A 715 37.47 -27.09 9.39
N SER A 716 38.79 -27.35 9.34
CA SER A 716 39.32 -28.72 9.14
C SER A 716 38.89 -29.53 10.35
N VAL A 717 37.86 -30.33 10.15
CA VAL A 717 37.17 -31.12 11.21
C VAL A 717 38.05 -32.31 11.68
N SER A 718 39.18 -32.55 10.97
CA SER A 718 40.13 -33.61 11.29
C SER A 718 40.77 -33.48 12.68
N ASP A 719 40.77 -32.27 13.25
CA ASP A 719 41.42 -32.00 14.53
C ASP A 719 40.54 -32.33 15.74
N ILE A 720 39.23 -32.59 15.53
CA ILE A 720 38.29 -32.98 16.60
C ILE A 720 38.34 -34.52 16.77
N ASP A 721 38.82 -34.95 17.91
CA ASP A 721 39.12 -36.36 18.17
C ASP A 721 38.02 -37.10 18.96
N MET A 722 38.21 -38.43 19.18
CA MET A 722 37.30 -39.31 19.91
C MET A 722 37.07 -38.90 21.38
N LYS A 723 37.89 -38.03 21.95
CA LYS A 723 37.66 -37.47 23.31
C LYS A 723 36.33 -36.71 23.39
N THR A 724 35.88 -36.15 22.28
CA THR A 724 34.57 -35.45 22.20
C THR A 724 33.39 -36.39 22.47
N LEU A 725 33.48 -37.66 22.04
CA LEU A 725 32.44 -38.68 22.33
C LEU A 725 32.45 -39.04 23.83
N GLY A 726 33.63 -39.28 24.42
CA GLY A 726 33.74 -39.47 25.88
C GLY A 726 33.25 -38.29 26.70
N PHE A 727 33.48 -37.07 26.20
CA PHE A 727 32.97 -35.87 26.84
C PHE A 727 31.43 -35.85 26.81
N LEU A 728 30.80 -36.23 25.66
CA LEU A 728 29.34 -36.30 25.55
C LEU A 728 28.75 -37.31 26.53
N VAL A 729 29.34 -38.52 26.64
CA VAL A 729 28.93 -39.55 27.61
C VAL A 729 29.03 -38.99 29.05
N SER A 730 30.13 -38.35 29.38
CA SER A 730 30.31 -37.73 30.69
C SER A 730 29.29 -36.62 30.98
N LEU A 731 28.91 -35.85 30.00
CA LEU A 731 27.85 -34.83 30.12
C LEU A 731 26.48 -35.47 30.41
N ILE A 732 26.14 -36.55 29.70
CA ILE A 732 24.89 -37.29 29.92
C ILE A 732 24.82 -37.83 31.34
N GLN A 733 25.91 -38.44 31.83
CA GLN A 733 26.00 -38.96 33.17
C GLN A 733 25.83 -37.86 34.21
N ARG A 734 26.57 -36.73 34.09
CA ARG A 734 26.44 -35.58 34.98
C ARG A 734 25.04 -34.96 34.94
N TYR A 735 24.40 -34.87 33.76
CA TYR A 735 23.03 -34.41 33.65
C TYR A 735 22.06 -35.25 34.48
N ARG A 736 22.22 -36.57 34.48
CA ARG A 736 21.39 -37.51 35.25
C ARG A 736 21.65 -37.37 36.77
N GLU A 737 22.88 -37.18 37.17
CA GLU A 737 23.28 -37.10 38.57
C GLU A 737 22.96 -35.75 39.22
N THR A 738 22.80 -34.68 38.43
CA THR A 738 22.63 -33.34 38.93
C THR A 738 21.17 -33.11 39.34
N VAL A 739 20.97 -32.73 40.62
CA VAL A 739 19.65 -32.41 41.22
C VAL A 739 19.37 -30.91 41.14
N GLU A 740 20.40 -30.07 41.15
CA GLU A 740 20.25 -28.61 41.13
C GLU A 740 19.84 -28.12 39.73
N ASN A 741 18.69 -27.44 39.65
CA ASN A 741 18.06 -27.01 38.40
C ASN A 741 18.97 -26.12 37.51
N LEU A 742 19.70 -25.17 38.11
CA LEU A 742 20.58 -24.26 37.39
C LEU A 742 21.77 -25.00 36.72
N THR A 743 22.42 -25.85 37.51
CA THR A 743 23.55 -26.67 37.04
C THR A 743 23.08 -27.69 36.00
N LYS A 744 21.88 -28.25 36.18
CA LYS A 744 21.25 -29.17 35.26
C LYS A 744 20.94 -28.47 33.93
N ASP A 745 20.40 -27.26 33.93
CA ASP A 745 20.17 -26.44 32.74
C ASP A 745 21.49 -26.16 31.97
N HIS A 746 22.56 -25.87 32.67
CA HIS A 746 23.88 -25.69 32.04
C HIS A 746 24.38 -26.98 31.37
N HIS A 747 24.29 -28.13 32.05
CA HIS A 747 24.67 -29.40 31.45
C HIS A 747 23.81 -29.77 30.22
N ARG A 748 22.50 -29.46 30.27
CA ARG A 748 21.58 -29.65 29.14
C ARG A 748 22.01 -28.81 27.94
N LYS A 749 22.31 -27.52 28.13
CA LYS A 749 22.77 -26.62 27.05
C LYS A 749 24.09 -27.10 26.46
N LEU A 750 25.04 -27.53 27.28
CA LEU A 750 26.30 -28.12 26.84
C LEU A 750 26.10 -29.41 26.04
N LEU A 751 25.16 -30.27 26.49
CA LEU A 751 24.78 -31.50 25.78
C LEU A 751 24.24 -31.16 24.39
N SER A 752 23.34 -30.20 24.29
CA SER A 752 22.76 -29.76 23.01
C SER A 752 23.82 -29.23 22.04
N GLU A 753 24.72 -28.37 22.50
CA GLU A 753 25.79 -27.82 21.65
C GLU A 753 26.86 -28.89 21.29
N THR A 754 27.11 -29.84 22.16
CA THR A 754 28.05 -30.95 21.86
C THR A 754 27.49 -31.86 20.77
N LEU A 755 26.15 -32.14 20.77
CA LEU A 755 25.49 -32.85 19.67
C LEU A 755 25.63 -32.06 18.35
N SER A 756 25.46 -30.75 18.38
CA SER A 756 25.70 -29.89 17.22
C SER A 756 27.17 -29.95 16.73
N ILE A 757 28.14 -29.98 17.59
CA ILE A 757 29.56 -30.13 17.23
C ILE A 757 29.76 -31.47 16.51
N ILE A 758 29.29 -32.57 17.08
CA ILE A 758 29.51 -33.92 16.53
C ILE A 758 28.80 -34.07 15.17
N SER A 759 27.63 -33.47 15.01
CA SER A 759 26.88 -33.51 13.73
C SER A 759 27.68 -32.97 12.54
N ASN A 760 28.64 -32.07 12.78
CA ASN A 760 29.53 -31.53 11.77
C ASN A 760 30.81 -32.38 11.54
N VAL A 761 31.02 -33.47 12.33
CA VAL A 761 32.29 -34.22 12.35
C VAL A 761 32.05 -35.65 11.87
N LYS A 762 32.07 -35.88 10.54
CA LYS A 762 31.70 -37.17 9.93
C LYS A 762 32.50 -38.38 10.41
N HIS A 763 33.79 -38.23 10.64
CA HIS A 763 34.67 -39.39 11.03
C HIS A 763 34.34 -39.93 12.42
N LEU A 764 33.68 -39.16 13.29
CA LEU A 764 33.30 -39.65 14.61
C LEU A 764 32.20 -40.71 14.55
N TYR A 765 31.34 -40.70 13.53
CA TYR A 765 30.26 -41.64 13.37
C TYR A 765 30.74 -43.08 13.08
N THR A 766 31.94 -43.20 12.51
CA THR A 766 32.58 -44.50 12.19
C THR A 766 33.49 -45.02 13.31
N SER A 767 33.60 -44.31 14.43
CA SER A 767 34.44 -44.66 15.55
C SER A 767 33.77 -45.63 16.54
N ASP A 768 34.55 -46.45 17.25
CA ASP A 768 34.06 -47.43 18.22
C ASP A 768 33.34 -46.80 19.42
N GLY A 769 33.69 -45.55 19.81
CA GLY A 769 33.02 -44.80 20.87
C GLY A 769 31.58 -44.33 20.54
N MET A 770 31.17 -44.34 19.27
CA MET A 770 29.84 -43.90 18.87
C MET A 770 28.73 -44.84 19.35
N GLU A 771 29.02 -46.15 19.50
CA GLU A 771 28.04 -47.12 20.00
C GLU A 771 27.60 -46.80 21.43
N GLU A 772 28.53 -46.49 22.31
CA GLU A 772 28.25 -46.06 23.69
C GLU A 772 27.41 -44.78 23.74
N VAL A 773 27.74 -43.82 22.87
CA VAL A 773 26.98 -42.57 22.78
C VAL A 773 25.52 -42.81 22.39
N ILE A 774 25.26 -43.68 21.40
CA ILE A 774 23.89 -44.00 20.98
C ILE A 774 23.09 -44.62 22.11
N PHE A 775 23.64 -45.57 22.83
CA PHE A 775 22.98 -46.23 23.96
C PHE A 775 22.71 -45.23 25.10
N GLU A 776 23.62 -44.35 25.39
CA GLU A 776 23.44 -43.35 26.41
C GLU A 776 22.36 -42.32 26.00
N LEU A 777 22.27 -41.93 24.71
CA LEU A 777 21.21 -41.08 24.20
C LEU A 777 19.84 -41.79 24.20
N GLN A 778 19.77 -43.08 23.79
CA GLN A 778 18.54 -43.87 23.87
C GLN A 778 18.07 -43.97 25.33
N ASN A 779 18.95 -44.23 26.26
CA ASN A 779 18.63 -44.29 27.68
C ASN A 779 18.19 -42.89 28.23
N LEU A 780 18.78 -41.80 27.74
CA LEU A 780 18.42 -40.47 28.17
C LEU A 780 17.02 -40.01 27.65
N PHE A 781 16.74 -40.27 26.39
CA PHE A 781 15.54 -39.74 25.74
C PHE A 781 14.35 -40.71 25.71
N ILE A 782 14.57 -42.02 25.84
CA ILE A 782 13.50 -43.03 25.65
C ILE A 782 13.29 -43.91 26.88
N SER A 783 14.35 -44.45 27.48
CA SER A 783 14.20 -45.56 28.44
C SER A 783 14.52 -45.14 29.91
N GLY A 784 15.21 -44.03 30.11
CA GLY A 784 15.76 -43.62 31.43
C GLY A 784 14.80 -42.77 32.25
N PRO A 785 15.13 -42.50 33.52
CA PRO A 785 14.31 -41.70 34.45
C PRO A 785 14.18 -40.24 34.01
N ALA A 786 15.05 -39.74 33.15
CA ALA A 786 15.06 -38.39 32.68
C ALA A 786 14.05 -38.12 31.53
N VAL A 787 13.42 -39.17 30.99
CA VAL A 787 12.48 -39.04 29.85
C VAL A 787 11.30 -38.10 30.14
N SER A 788 10.88 -38.00 31.40
CA SER A 788 9.81 -37.08 31.84
C SER A 788 10.26 -35.63 32.05
N ASP A 789 11.54 -35.31 31.81
CA ASP A 789 12.06 -33.97 32.01
C ASP A 789 11.71 -33.08 30.78
N PRO A 790 10.80 -32.09 30.95
CA PRO A 790 10.39 -31.25 29.82
C PRO A 790 11.53 -30.39 29.25
N GLN A 791 12.60 -30.18 30.01
CA GLN A 791 13.75 -29.41 29.56
C GLN A 791 14.53 -30.13 28.45
N LEU A 792 14.52 -31.46 28.40
CA LEU A 792 15.18 -32.22 27.32
C LEU A 792 14.62 -31.96 25.94
N TYR A 793 13.40 -31.43 25.85
CA TYR A 793 12.79 -31.04 24.60
C TYR A 793 13.67 -30.06 23.79
N GLU A 794 14.35 -29.14 24.48
CA GLU A 794 15.21 -28.14 23.84
C GLU A 794 16.51 -28.76 23.22
N CYS A 795 16.87 -30.01 23.56
CA CYS A 795 17.99 -30.72 22.94
C CYS A 795 17.59 -31.44 21.63
N LYS A 796 16.30 -31.69 21.43
CA LYS A 796 15.82 -32.48 20.27
C LYS A 796 16.22 -31.95 18.91
N PRO A 797 16.24 -30.60 18.65
CA PRO A 797 16.73 -30.09 17.38
C PRO A 797 18.17 -30.50 17.04
N ASN A 798 19.09 -30.35 18.00
CA ASN A 798 20.47 -30.75 17.78
C ASN A 798 20.65 -32.30 17.78
N LEU A 799 19.79 -33.04 18.49
CA LEU A 799 19.70 -34.48 18.39
C LEU A 799 19.25 -34.91 16.99
N ALA A 800 18.25 -34.30 16.40
CA ALA A 800 17.80 -34.60 15.05
C ALA A 800 18.94 -34.38 14.03
N THR A 801 19.66 -33.26 14.12
CA THR A 801 20.80 -32.95 13.27
C THR A 801 21.94 -33.99 13.48
N PHE A 802 22.19 -34.39 14.72
CA PHE A 802 23.14 -35.45 15.05
C PHE A 802 22.72 -36.79 14.41
N MET A 803 21.44 -37.16 14.50
CA MET A 803 20.91 -38.40 13.92
C MET A 803 21.08 -38.47 12.39
N ALA A 804 20.99 -37.36 11.69
CA ALA A 804 21.22 -37.28 10.24
C ALA A 804 22.62 -37.80 9.83
N GLY A 805 23.63 -37.59 10.69
CA GLY A 805 25.00 -38.06 10.47
C GLY A 805 25.16 -39.60 10.35
N PHE A 806 24.22 -40.37 10.88
CA PHE A 806 24.23 -41.85 10.75
C PHE A 806 24.03 -42.34 9.32
N GLY A 807 23.55 -41.51 8.41
CA GLY A 807 23.51 -41.85 6.98
C GLY A 807 24.90 -42.14 6.39
N HIS A 808 25.97 -41.74 7.04
CA HIS A 808 27.36 -41.98 6.61
C HIS A 808 27.95 -43.31 7.18
N THR A 809 27.19 -44.06 7.98
CA THR A 809 27.65 -45.29 8.62
C THR A 809 26.92 -46.48 8.01
N GLU A 810 27.65 -47.60 7.91
CA GLU A 810 27.03 -48.89 7.54
C GLU A 810 26.29 -49.44 8.77
N LEU A 811 24.95 -49.46 8.68
CA LEU A 811 24.09 -50.12 9.66
C LEU A 811 23.89 -51.56 9.17
N ALA A 812 24.85 -52.47 9.50
CA ALA A 812 24.87 -53.85 9.04
C ALA A 812 23.57 -54.61 9.35
N GLU A 813 23.10 -55.44 8.37
CA GLU A 813 21.85 -56.20 8.51
C GLU A 813 22.04 -57.52 9.24
N ASN A 814 23.29 -58.02 9.38
CA ASN A 814 23.55 -59.44 9.67
C ASN A 814 24.45 -59.75 10.87
N ASP A 815 24.84 -58.77 11.72
CA ASP A 815 25.63 -59.08 12.91
C ASP A 815 24.79 -59.04 14.20
N ASP A 816 24.91 -60.03 15.06
CA ASP A 816 24.19 -60.10 16.35
C ASP A 816 24.45 -58.90 17.27
N ASN A 817 25.62 -58.26 17.19
CA ASN A 817 25.94 -57.03 17.87
C ASN A 817 25.45 -55.77 17.11
N GLY A 818 25.36 -55.80 15.79
CA GLY A 818 24.81 -54.67 14.97
C GLY A 818 23.30 -54.50 15.11
N SER A 819 22.57 -55.53 15.56
CA SER A 819 21.14 -55.47 15.83
C SER A 819 20.76 -54.48 16.93
N THR A 820 21.57 -54.38 18.00
CA THR A 820 21.28 -53.45 19.15
C THR A 820 21.52 -52.01 18.81
N LYS A 821 22.60 -51.67 18.10
CA LYS A 821 22.89 -50.31 17.61
C LYS A 821 21.79 -49.82 16.66
N ARG A 822 21.38 -50.66 15.71
CA ARG A 822 20.31 -50.36 14.77
C ARG A 822 18.98 -50.12 15.48
N SER A 823 18.62 -50.94 16.48
CA SER A 823 17.40 -50.74 17.29
C SER A 823 17.39 -49.41 18.01
N ALA A 824 18.50 -49.02 18.62
CA ALA A 824 18.62 -47.73 19.32
C ALA A 824 18.48 -46.55 18.38
N VAL A 825 19.10 -46.59 17.18
CA VAL A 825 18.94 -45.57 16.16
C VAL A 825 17.48 -45.51 15.66
N LEU A 826 16.83 -46.66 15.44
CA LEU A 826 15.43 -46.73 15.05
C LEU A 826 14.52 -46.10 16.09
N GLU A 827 14.68 -46.44 17.37
CA GLU A 827 13.87 -45.92 18.44
C GLU A 827 14.03 -44.39 18.62
N LEU A 828 15.25 -43.86 18.45
CA LEU A 828 15.50 -42.42 18.47
C LEU A 828 14.79 -41.70 17.30
N TYR A 829 14.78 -42.27 16.08
CA TYR A 829 14.01 -41.74 14.97
C TYR A 829 12.51 -41.84 15.23
N HIS A 830 12.00 -42.94 15.80
CA HIS A 830 10.59 -43.06 16.19
C HIS A 830 10.19 -41.95 17.14
N MET A 831 11.00 -41.65 18.14
CA MET A 831 10.76 -40.56 19.08
C MET A 831 10.75 -39.20 18.38
N LEU A 832 11.70 -38.91 17.49
CA LEU A 832 11.79 -37.64 16.78
C LEU A 832 10.64 -37.47 15.79
N LEU A 833 10.29 -38.51 15.01
CA LEU A 833 9.22 -38.42 14.01
C LEU A 833 7.80 -38.49 14.61
N SER A 834 7.66 -38.85 15.90
CA SER A 834 6.39 -38.82 16.63
C SER A 834 6.06 -37.44 17.23
N GLU A 835 6.94 -36.45 17.09
CA GLU A 835 6.69 -35.10 17.59
C GLU A 835 5.56 -34.44 16.82
N GLN A 836 4.79 -33.58 17.50
CA GLN A 836 3.60 -32.94 16.93
C GLN A 836 3.78 -31.45 16.64
N HIS A 837 4.84 -30.83 17.19
CA HIS A 837 5.10 -29.41 16.94
C HIS A 837 5.59 -29.23 15.50
N TRP A 838 4.88 -28.47 14.69
CA TRP A 838 5.10 -28.34 13.24
C TRP A 838 6.57 -28.06 12.82
N ALA A 839 7.24 -27.12 13.51
CA ALA A 839 8.64 -26.76 13.18
C ALA A 839 9.59 -27.93 13.45
N PHE A 840 9.31 -28.71 14.51
CA PHE A 840 10.08 -29.87 14.88
C PHE A 840 9.81 -31.05 13.94
N VAL A 841 8.54 -31.25 13.55
CA VAL A 841 8.15 -32.26 12.55
C VAL A 841 8.90 -32.02 11.26
N HIS A 842 8.93 -30.77 10.77
CA HIS A 842 9.67 -30.40 9.56
C HIS A 842 11.17 -30.75 9.68
N LEU A 843 11.81 -30.33 10.78
CA LEU A 843 13.23 -30.64 11.02
C LEU A 843 13.50 -32.14 11.11
N ALA A 844 12.64 -32.87 11.80
CA ALA A 844 12.79 -34.34 11.93
C ALA A 844 12.64 -35.04 10.57
N MET A 845 11.71 -34.61 9.74
CA MET A 845 11.50 -35.10 8.38
C MET A 845 12.70 -34.81 7.47
N GLU A 846 13.21 -33.58 7.51
CA GLU A 846 14.39 -33.18 6.75
C GLU A 846 15.61 -33.98 7.14
N THR A 847 15.89 -34.11 8.43
CA THR A 847 17.04 -34.87 8.95
C THR A 847 16.90 -36.36 8.67
N PHE A 848 15.68 -36.91 8.74
CA PHE A 848 15.40 -38.29 8.32
C PHE A 848 15.62 -38.48 6.82
N GLY A 849 15.23 -37.53 5.99
CA GLY A 849 15.48 -37.53 4.55
C GLY A 849 16.98 -37.56 4.23
N TYR A 850 17.80 -36.77 4.91
CA TYR A 850 19.25 -36.76 4.80
C TYR A 850 19.86 -38.10 5.21
N PHE A 851 19.36 -38.72 6.27
CA PHE A 851 19.72 -40.07 6.68
C PHE A 851 19.36 -41.12 5.60
N ALA A 852 18.11 -41.11 5.14
CA ALA A 852 17.58 -42.05 4.17
C ALA A 852 18.31 -41.95 2.82
N ALA A 853 18.71 -40.75 2.39
CA ALA A 853 19.45 -40.52 1.16
C ALA A 853 20.86 -41.13 1.17
N ARG A 854 21.44 -41.36 2.34
CA ARG A 854 22.86 -41.75 2.51
C ARG A 854 23.08 -43.16 3.11
N THR A 855 22.07 -43.67 3.79
CA THR A 855 22.14 -44.98 4.45
C THR A 855 22.11 -46.14 3.45
N SER A 856 22.81 -47.20 3.77
CA SER A 856 22.73 -48.50 3.06
C SER A 856 21.52 -49.34 3.49
N CYS A 857 20.74 -48.90 4.48
CA CYS A 857 19.62 -49.67 5.01
C CYS A 857 18.45 -49.71 4.01
N SER A 858 17.99 -50.93 3.68
CA SER A 858 16.91 -51.15 2.71
C SER A 858 15.50 -51.05 3.32
N GLN A 859 15.35 -51.08 4.64
CA GLN A 859 14.07 -51.16 5.35
C GLN A 859 13.76 -49.81 6.06
N LEU A 860 13.80 -48.72 5.31
CA LEU A 860 13.62 -47.34 5.82
C LEU A 860 12.26 -47.12 6.49
N TRP A 861 11.22 -47.75 6.00
CA TRP A 861 9.87 -47.67 6.54
C TRP A 861 9.77 -48.09 8.02
N ARG A 862 10.67 -48.92 8.51
CA ARG A 862 10.74 -49.30 9.94
C ARG A 862 11.14 -48.16 10.88
N PHE A 863 11.79 -47.14 10.35
CA PHE A 863 12.19 -45.96 11.11
C PHE A 863 11.04 -44.96 11.31
N VAL A 864 9.92 -45.15 10.58
CA VAL A 864 8.78 -44.24 10.60
C VAL A 864 7.67 -44.83 11.48
N PRO A 865 7.31 -44.19 12.62
CA PRO A 865 6.21 -44.68 13.45
C PRO A 865 4.84 -44.40 12.79
N GLN A 866 3.80 -45.15 13.21
CA GLN A 866 2.45 -45.00 12.65
C GLN A 866 1.83 -43.59 12.87
N ASN A 867 2.23 -42.89 13.91
CA ASN A 867 1.76 -41.55 14.23
C ASN A 867 2.64 -40.44 13.66
N ALA A 868 3.62 -40.77 12.82
CA ALA A 868 4.44 -39.75 12.16
C ALA A 868 3.65 -39.03 11.06
N ALA A 869 3.96 -37.77 10.83
CA ALA A 869 3.37 -36.99 9.72
C ALA A 869 3.59 -37.62 8.35
N LEU A 870 4.72 -38.32 8.15
CA LEU A 870 5.02 -39.11 6.93
C LEU A 870 4.09 -40.29 6.72
N SER A 871 3.36 -40.73 7.76
CA SER A 871 2.46 -41.89 7.67
C SER A 871 1.06 -41.50 7.17
N PHE A 872 0.80 -40.18 6.95
CA PHE A 872 -0.50 -39.70 6.50
C PHE A 872 -0.39 -38.99 5.17
N ASP A 873 -1.43 -39.09 4.36
CA ASP A 873 -1.65 -38.23 3.22
C ASP A 873 -2.31 -36.93 3.72
N LEU A 874 -1.54 -35.83 3.72
CA LEU A 874 -2.00 -34.54 4.22
C LEU A 874 -3.12 -33.92 3.38
N ASP A 875 -3.21 -34.26 2.08
CA ASP A 875 -4.22 -33.74 1.17
C ASP A 875 -5.57 -34.48 1.33
N LEU A 876 -5.53 -35.79 1.57
CA LEU A 876 -6.73 -36.60 1.67
C LEU A 876 -7.10 -36.97 3.12
N GLY A 877 -6.20 -36.80 4.09
CA GLY A 877 -6.38 -37.21 5.48
C GLY A 877 -6.37 -38.70 5.74
N ASP A 878 -6.00 -39.48 4.74
CA ASP A 878 -5.94 -40.94 4.82
C ASP A 878 -4.53 -41.39 5.26
N GLU A 879 -4.43 -42.59 5.84
CA GLU A 879 -3.12 -43.22 6.13
C GLU A 879 -2.37 -43.47 4.83
N ALA A 880 -1.11 -43.04 4.76
CA ALA A 880 -0.25 -43.34 3.63
C ALA A 880 0.07 -44.82 3.62
N ASN A 881 -0.11 -45.48 2.50
CA ASN A 881 0.29 -46.89 2.37
C ASN A 881 1.80 -46.99 2.16
N GLU A 882 2.35 -48.14 2.49
CA GLU A 882 3.79 -48.44 2.38
C GLU A 882 4.32 -48.25 0.94
N GLU A 883 3.55 -48.67 -0.07
CA GLU A 883 3.95 -48.56 -1.48
C GLU A 883 4.09 -47.11 -1.93
N ARG A 884 3.14 -46.24 -1.54
CA ARG A 884 3.19 -44.83 -1.84
C ARG A 884 4.35 -44.14 -1.12
N PHE A 885 4.53 -44.40 0.17
CA PHE A 885 5.67 -43.89 0.95
C PHE A 885 7.01 -44.26 0.30
N LEU A 886 7.20 -45.54 -0.08
CA LEU A 886 8.42 -45.98 -0.73
C LEU A 886 8.62 -45.34 -2.11
N ALA A 887 7.55 -45.12 -2.88
CA ALA A 887 7.60 -44.43 -4.17
C ALA A 887 8.02 -42.96 -4.01
N GLU A 888 7.44 -42.23 -3.08
CA GLU A 888 7.79 -40.85 -2.79
C GLU A 888 9.21 -40.73 -2.22
N LEU A 889 9.59 -41.61 -1.31
CA LEU A 889 10.95 -41.67 -0.80
C LEU A 889 11.98 -41.99 -1.90
N LYS A 890 11.66 -42.84 -2.85
CA LYS A 890 12.52 -43.14 -3.99
C LYS A 890 12.75 -41.88 -4.86
N VAL A 891 11.69 -41.12 -5.15
CA VAL A 891 11.79 -39.85 -5.89
C VAL A 891 12.64 -38.85 -5.13
N PHE A 892 12.47 -38.77 -3.81
CA PHE A 892 13.30 -37.89 -2.96
C PHE A 892 14.77 -38.31 -3.00
N LEU A 893 15.07 -39.61 -2.84
CA LEU A 893 16.43 -40.13 -2.89
C LEU A 893 17.10 -39.94 -4.25
N GLU A 894 16.36 -40.06 -5.35
CA GLU A 894 16.86 -39.79 -6.71
C GLU A 894 17.24 -38.30 -6.86
N LYS A 895 16.42 -37.37 -6.34
CA LYS A 895 16.75 -35.94 -6.31
C LYS A 895 17.98 -35.64 -5.46
N GLU A 896 18.06 -36.21 -4.26
CA GLU A 896 19.22 -36.06 -3.36
C GLU A 896 20.51 -36.64 -3.98
N ARG A 897 20.43 -37.78 -4.67
CA ARG A 897 21.56 -38.33 -5.39
C ARG A 897 22.04 -37.45 -6.53
N ALA A 898 21.10 -36.83 -7.26
CA ALA A 898 21.42 -35.90 -8.31
C ALA A 898 22.12 -34.64 -7.74
N LEU A 899 21.63 -34.10 -6.60
CA LEU A 899 22.28 -33.00 -5.89
C LEU A 899 23.67 -33.34 -5.35
N LEU A 900 23.88 -34.56 -4.87
CA LEU A 900 25.19 -35.01 -4.38
C LEU A 900 26.25 -35.20 -5.49
N THR A 901 25.81 -35.43 -6.72
CA THR A 901 26.71 -35.53 -7.89
C THR A 901 27.10 -34.12 -8.44
N MET A 902 26.31 -33.10 -8.12
CA MET A 902 26.68 -31.71 -8.41
C MET A 902 27.65 -31.23 -7.31
N THR A 903 28.86 -30.85 -7.69
CA THR A 903 29.76 -30.12 -6.79
C THR A 903 29.11 -28.72 -6.61
N PRO A 904 28.59 -28.40 -5.42
CA PRO A 904 27.96 -27.09 -5.21
C PRO A 904 29.04 -26.02 -5.39
N SER A 905 28.69 -24.97 -6.13
CA SER A 905 29.57 -23.81 -6.22
C SER A 905 29.73 -23.17 -4.83
N SER A 906 30.83 -22.41 -4.62
CA SER A 906 31.05 -21.68 -3.37
C SER A 906 29.83 -20.81 -3.00
N ASP A 907 29.15 -20.22 -3.98
CA ASP A 907 27.98 -19.37 -3.79
C ASP A 907 26.73 -20.18 -3.38
N GLN A 908 26.55 -21.38 -3.92
CA GLN A 908 25.48 -22.30 -3.50
C GLN A 908 25.69 -22.80 -2.07
N CYS A 909 26.95 -23.07 -1.68
CA CYS A 909 27.28 -23.41 -0.30
C CYS A 909 27.00 -22.24 0.65
N GLN A 910 27.31 -21.01 0.25
CA GLN A 910 26.98 -19.82 1.04
C GLN A 910 25.47 -19.60 1.16
N LEU A 911 24.72 -19.83 0.09
CA LEU A 911 23.25 -19.75 0.10
C LEU A 911 22.63 -20.79 1.04
N LEU A 912 23.08 -22.04 0.99
CA LEU A 912 22.64 -23.11 1.89
C LEU A 912 22.97 -22.83 3.36
N ILE A 913 24.14 -22.23 3.63
CA ILE A 913 24.52 -21.80 4.97
C ILE A 913 23.61 -20.66 5.45
N GLN A 914 23.31 -19.68 4.57
CA GLN A 914 22.39 -18.60 4.89
C GLN A 914 20.97 -19.09 5.13
N GLU A 915 20.48 -20.03 4.33
CA GLU A 915 19.17 -20.66 4.53
C GLU A 915 19.12 -21.45 5.84
N GLY A 916 20.17 -22.19 6.17
CA GLY A 916 20.31 -22.89 7.46
C GLY A 916 20.32 -21.92 8.65
N GLU A 917 21.00 -20.79 8.53
CA GLU A 917 21.00 -19.73 9.56
C GLU A 917 19.62 -19.06 9.71
N ILE A 918 18.93 -18.81 8.62
CA ILE A 918 17.58 -18.24 8.61
C ILE A 918 16.62 -19.24 9.27
N LEU A 919 16.66 -20.51 8.89
CA LEU A 919 15.80 -21.54 9.48
C LEU A 919 16.07 -21.68 10.98
N LYS A 920 17.32 -21.65 11.39
CA LYS A 920 17.71 -21.67 12.82
C LYS A 920 17.19 -20.43 13.55
N GLN A 921 17.28 -19.27 12.96
CA GLN A 921 16.73 -18.03 13.52
C GLN A 921 15.20 -18.07 13.59
N VAL A 922 14.53 -18.61 12.58
CA VAL A 922 13.08 -18.82 12.59
C VAL A 922 12.66 -19.77 13.70
N ILE A 923 13.34 -20.92 13.85
CA ILE A 923 13.08 -21.87 14.93
C ILE A 923 13.32 -21.24 16.31
N GLN A 924 14.40 -20.48 16.48
CA GLN A 924 14.66 -19.75 17.72
C GLN A 924 13.64 -18.65 18.01
N LYS A 925 13.09 -18.00 16.97
CA LYS A 925 11.99 -17.01 17.08
C LYS A 925 10.72 -17.66 17.65
N TYR A 926 10.34 -18.81 17.13
CA TYR A 926 9.10 -19.49 17.55
C TYR A 926 9.21 -20.15 18.93
N GLN A 927 10.41 -20.50 19.38
CA GLN A 927 10.62 -20.97 20.76
C GLN A 927 10.46 -19.86 21.82
N ASN A 928 10.62 -18.59 21.41
CA ASN A 928 10.53 -17.42 22.31
C ASN A 928 9.16 -16.70 22.25
N THR A 929 8.27 -17.10 21.37
CA THR A 929 6.92 -16.53 21.26
C THR A 929 5.91 -17.65 21.42
N ASP A 930 5.09 -17.57 22.49
CA ASP A 930 3.87 -18.38 22.67
C ASP A 930 2.80 -18.03 21.61
N LEU A 931 3.18 -18.04 20.33
CA LEU A 931 2.29 -17.67 19.25
C LEU A 931 1.70 -18.92 18.59
N GLY A 932 0.40 -19.01 18.72
CA GLY A 932 -0.43 -19.99 18.04
C GLY A 932 -0.22 -19.94 16.52
N ALA A 933 -0.31 -21.11 15.94
CA ALA A 933 -0.03 -21.44 14.55
C ALA A 933 -0.84 -20.60 13.55
N VAL A 934 -0.28 -19.50 13.05
CA VAL A 934 -0.76 -18.85 11.82
C VAL A 934 0.44 -18.28 11.06
N GLY A 935 0.65 -18.70 9.83
CA GLY A 935 1.43 -17.92 8.86
C GLY A 935 2.87 -18.35 8.56
N CYS A 936 3.24 -19.63 8.69
CA CYS A 936 4.62 -20.07 8.43
C CYS A 936 4.94 -20.39 6.96
N GLU A 937 3.96 -20.76 6.17
CA GLU A 937 4.21 -21.10 4.76
C GLU A 937 4.56 -19.90 3.88
N GLU A 938 4.04 -18.72 4.21
CA GLU A 938 4.30 -17.49 3.44
C GLU A 938 5.66 -16.85 3.75
N MET A 939 6.17 -16.99 4.99
CA MET A 939 7.49 -16.42 5.34
C MET A 939 8.65 -17.12 4.64
N CYS A 940 8.50 -18.41 4.30
CA CYS A 940 9.54 -19.13 3.55
C CYS A 940 9.57 -18.80 2.05
N ARG A 941 8.44 -18.37 1.47
CA ARG A 941 8.37 -17.95 0.05
C ARG A 941 8.97 -16.57 -0.20
N ASP A 942 8.87 -15.66 0.77
CA ASP A 942 9.35 -14.29 0.62
C ASP A 942 10.88 -14.15 0.65
N VAL A 943 11.60 -15.15 1.20
CA VAL A 943 13.07 -15.14 1.23
C VAL A 943 13.68 -15.48 -0.14
N GLU A 944 12.98 -16.25 -0.97
CA GLU A 944 13.44 -16.59 -2.33
C GLU A 944 13.30 -15.42 -3.33
N ASN A 945 12.43 -14.46 -3.05
CA ASN A 945 12.08 -13.39 -3.98
C ASN A 945 12.49 -11.98 -3.55
N GLN A 946 13.51 -11.80 -2.68
CA GLN A 946 14.07 -10.46 -2.49
C GLN A 946 14.81 -10.02 -3.77
N PRO A 947 14.24 -9.12 -4.58
CA PRO A 947 15.00 -8.53 -5.66
C PRO A 947 16.07 -7.63 -5.04
N ARG A 948 17.32 -8.08 -5.05
CA ARG A 948 18.47 -7.18 -4.89
C ARG A 948 18.18 -5.98 -5.79
N LYS A 949 18.20 -4.76 -5.26
CA LYS A 949 18.07 -3.52 -6.06
C LYS A 949 19.03 -3.63 -7.23
N ARG A 950 18.50 -3.96 -8.40
CA ARG A 950 19.27 -3.93 -9.63
C ARG A 950 19.59 -2.45 -9.89
N ARG A 951 20.87 -2.07 -9.80
CA ARG A 951 21.35 -0.92 -10.55
C ARG A 951 20.85 -1.13 -11.97
N LYS A 952 20.31 -0.09 -12.62
CA LYS A 952 19.99 -0.15 -14.05
C LYS A 952 21.20 -0.74 -14.76
N LEU A 953 21.03 -1.95 -15.28
CA LEU A 953 22.02 -2.54 -16.16
C LEU A 953 22.24 -1.55 -17.32
N PRO A 954 23.47 -1.34 -17.76
CA PRO A 954 23.74 -0.57 -18.96
C PRO A 954 22.81 -1.05 -20.09
N ASP A 955 22.27 -0.11 -20.85
CA ASP A 955 21.25 -0.40 -21.87
C ASP A 955 21.66 -1.54 -22.83
N GLY A 956 22.98 -1.66 -23.14
CA GLY A 956 23.52 -2.77 -23.93
C GLY A 956 23.41 -4.15 -23.27
N ILE A 957 23.50 -4.24 -21.94
CA ILE A 957 23.36 -5.52 -21.21
C ILE A 957 21.86 -5.89 -21.14
N THR A 958 20.99 -4.93 -20.91
CA THR A 958 19.53 -5.15 -20.89
C THR A 958 19.05 -5.64 -22.27
N GLN A 959 19.51 -4.99 -23.35
CA GLN A 959 19.20 -5.40 -24.72
C GLN A 959 19.80 -6.77 -25.08
N GLY A 960 21.00 -7.09 -24.57
CA GLY A 960 21.62 -8.41 -24.72
C GLY A 960 20.81 -9.52 -24.03
N VAL A 961 20.28 -9.28 -22.84
CA VAL A 961 19.43 -10.24 -22.11
C VAL A 961 18.08 -10.44 -22.83
N GLU A 962 17.47 -9.38 -23.36
CA GLU A 962 16.22 -9.47 -24.13
C GLU A 962 16.42 -10.26 -25.43
N LEU A 963 17.54 -10.05 -26.13
CA LEU A 963 17.92 -10.82 -27.33
C LEU A 963 18.17 -12.29 -27.00
N LEU A 964 18.84 -12.58 -25.88
CA LEU A 964 19.07 -13.94 -25.40
C LEU A 964 17.74 -14.65 -25.09
N GLN A 965 16.84 -13.97 -24.38
CA GLN A 965 15.51 -14.51 -24.04
C GLN A 965 14.68 -14.78 -25.31
N SER A 966 14.72 -13.87 -26.26
CA SER A 966 14.06 -14.02 -27.56
C SER A 966 14.68 -15.17 -28.36
N GLY A 967 16.02 -15.28 -28.38
CA GLY A 967 16.74 -16.37 -29.03
C GLY A 967 16.42 -17.73 -28.43
N LEU A 968 16.40 -17.86 -27.12
CA LEU A 968 16.03 -19.11 -26.41
C LEU A 968 14.59 -19.52 -26.73
N LYS A 969 13.67 -18.57 -26.83
CA LYS A 969 12.28 -18.83 -27.22
C LYS A 969 12.19 -19.38 -28.65
N VAL A 970 12.87 -18.74 -29.61
CA VAL A 970 12.92 -19.18 -31.02
C VAL A 970 13.52 -20.58 -31.14
N ILE A 971 14.56 -20.90 -30.35
CA ILE A 971 15.18 -22.22 -30.32
C ILE A 971 14.22 -23.26 -29.73
N SER A 972 13.55 -22.91 -28.62
CA SER A 972 12.55 -23.78 -27.99
C SER A 972 11.38 -24.10 -28.94
N ASP A 973 10.90 -23.09 -29.66
CA ASP A 973 9.84 -23.25 -30.65
C ASP A 973 10.29 -24.07 -31.89
N GLY A 974 11.59 -24.06 -32.17
CA GLY A 974 12.18 -24.82 -33.29
C GLY A 974 12.51 -26.28 -32.99
N ILE A 975 12.72 -26.65 -31.72
CA ILE A 975 13.08 -28.02 -31.29
C ILE A 975 12.08 -29.08 -31.80
N PRO A 976 10.75 -28.88 -31.72
CA PRO A 976 9.79 -29.88 -32.23
C PRO A 976 9.88 -30.11 -33.75
N HIS A 977 10.44 -29.16 -34.52
CA HIS A 977 10.62 -29.30 -35.96
C HIS A 977 11.93 -30.04 -36.35
N LEU A 978 12.88 -30.18 -35.44
CA LEU A 978 14.14 -30.90 -35.62
C LEU A 978 13.96 -32.43 -35.61
N GLU A 979 12.94 -32.95 -34.93
CA GLU A 979 12.65 -34.41 -34.84
C GLU A 979 12.17 -34.98 -36.18
N GLN A 980 11.79 -34.15 -37.13
CA GLN A 980 11.22 -34.59 -38.42
C GLN A 980 12.23 -34.68 -39.56
N ASN A 981 13.46 -34.19 -39.42
CA ASN A 981 14.46 -34.19 -40.46
C ASN A 981 15.82 -34.69 -40.00
N HIS A 982 16.51 -35.52 -40.85
CA HIS A 982 17.86 -36.02 -40.57
C HIS A 982 18.89 -34.86 -40.64
N PHE A 983 19.11 -34.19 -39.50
CA PHE A 983 20.15 -33.19 -39.35
C PHE A 983 21.39 -33.75 -38.63
N ASP A 984 22.55 -33.13 -38.92
CA ASP A 984 23.80 -33.39 -38.21
C ASP A 984 23.75 -32.85 -36.77
N HIS A 985 23.24 -33.73 -35.86
CA HIS A 985 23.10 -33.41 -34.43
C HIS A 985 24.44 -33.09 -33.74
N ALA A 986 25.58 -33.67 -34.22
CA ALA A 986 26.89 -33.45 -33.61
C ALA A 986 27.44 -32.06 -33.89
N GLY A 987 27.26 -31.54 -35.13
CA GLY A 987 27.67 -30.18 -35.49
C GLY A 987 26.84 -29.11 -34.79
N LEU A 988 25.53 -29.34 -34.59
CA LEU A 988 24.65 -28.43 -33.87
C LEU A 988 24.97 -28.41 -32.37
N HIS A 989 25.21 -29.59 -31.77
CA HIS A 989 25.59 -29.75 -30.38
C HIS A 989 26.89 -29.01 -30.06
N ASN A 990 27.93 -29.16 -30.89
CA ASN A 990 29.21 -28.49 -30.68
C ASN A 990 29.11 -26.97 -30.81
N LYS A 991 28.30 -26.43 -31.74
CA LYS A 991 28.04 -25.00 -31.82
C LYS A 991 27.28 -24.48 -30.58
N PHE A 992 26.31 -25.22 -30.12
CA PHE A 992 25.57 -24.90 -28.89
C PHE A 992 26.51 -24.90 -27.67
N LEU A 993 27.35 -25.91 -27.54
CA LEU A 993 28.29 -26.04 -26.42
C LEU A 993 29.27 -24.85 -26.37
N THR A 994 29.77 -24.44 -27.53
CA THR A 994 30.71 -23.31 -27.64
C THR A 994 30.07 -22.00 -27.23
N HIS A 995 28.82 -21.75 -27.63
CA HIS A 995 28.12 -20.53 -27.24
C HIS A 995 27.67 -20.55 -25.80
N PHE A 996 27.35 -21.74 -25.25
CA PHE A 996 26.95 -21.91 -23.84
C PHE A 996 28.14 -21.69 -22.89
N LEU A 997 29.32 -22.21 -23.23
CA LEU A 997 30.55 -21.95 -22.49
C LEU A 997 30.93 -20.45 -22.48
N HIS A 998 30.76 -19.78 -23.61
CA HIS A 998 31.01 -18.33 -23.67
C HIS A 998 29.98 -17.53 -22.86
N LEU A 999 28.71 -17.96 -22.82
CA LEU A 999 27.66 -17.37 -21.99
C LEU A 999 27.95 -17.59 -20.51
N GLU A 1000 28.41 -18.78 -20.13
CA GLU A 1000 28.80 -19.12 -18.76
C GLU A 1000 29.98 -18.26 -18.29
N GLU A 1001 30.96 -18.01 -19.17
CA GLU A 1001 32.08 -17.09 -18.89
C GLU A 1001 31.60 -15.65 -18.69
N LEU A 1002 30.68 -15.14 -19.51
CA LEU A 1002 30.09 -13.82 -19.37
C LEU A 1002 29.24 -13.69 -18.08
N ILE A 1003 28.49 -14.74 -17.74
CA ILE A 1003 27.74 -14.79 -16.48
C ILE A 1003 28.72 -14.78 -15.30
N GLY A 1004 29.81 -15.56 -15.37
CA GLY A 1004 30.85 -15.56 -14.36
C GLY A 1004 31.50 -14.17 -14.17
N GLN A 1005 31.77 -13.45 -15.27
CA GLN A 1005 32.29 -12.09 -15.22
C GLN A 1005 31.26 -11.10 -14.59
N LEU A 1006 29.98 -11.21 -14.94
CA LEU A 1006 28.91 -10.39 -14.36
C LEU A 1006 28.71 -10.66 -12.86
N VAL A 1007 28.81 -11.94 -12.45
CA VAL A 1007 28.76 -12.32 -11.04
C VAL A 1007 30.01 -11.83 -10.30
N GLY A 1008 31.19 -11.93 -10.92
CA GLY A 1008 32.45 -11.39 -10.38
C GLY A 1008 32.39 -9.88 -10.19
N LEU A 1009 31.79 -9.13 -11.13
CA LEU A 1009 31.56 -7.69 -11.00
C LEU A 1009 30.52 -7.37 -9.91
N ALA A 1010 29.49 -8.20 -9.73
CA ALA A 1010 28.51 -8.05 -8.65
C ALA A 1010 29.10 -8.36 -7.27
N ALA A 1011 30.10 -9.25 -7.20
CA ALA A 1011 30.80 -9.59 -5.96
C ALA A 1011 31.91 -8.58 -5.60
N SER A 1012 32.37 -7.78 -6.58
CA SER A 1012 33.42 -6.77 -6.39
C SER A 1012 32.85 -5.36 -6.08
N VAL A 1013 31.54 -5.21 -6.04
CA VAL A 1013 30.77 -4.02 -5.67
C VAL A 1013 29.98 -4.29 -4.41
#